data_a5a246ebccf8dcbbc7ba3e4df362e2ee
#
_entry.id   a5a246ebccf8dcbbc7ba3e4df362e2ee
#
_cell.length_a   1.000
_cell.length_b   1.000
_cell.length_c   1.000
_cell.angle_alpha   90.00
_cell.angle_beta   90.00
_cell.angle_gamma   90.00
#
_symmetry.space_group_name_H-M   'P 1'
#
loop_
_entity.id
_entity.type
_entity.pdbx_description
1 polymer ?
#
loop_
_entity_poly.entity_id
_entity_poly.type
_entity_poly.pdbx_seq_one_letter_code
_entity_poly.pdbx_strand_id
1 'polypeptide(L)'
;MDYYAHISDDGRRQMIAEHLSGTAALCRSFAGEFGAEAEGELMGLAHDIGKCTDGFQKRLLEGGPIVDHATAGAVACARLLRTCAAACVAGHHSGLPDFGNPRTDQAGDATLYGRLKKGLEERYLDRCGECGAALPQIPPETPERDLWKLSFRTRMLYSCLVDADFLDTERFMNGERGRGGYDDLPTLLKRLEAYIALWQNPKTELNHLRCKMLNTCIEAGCKPKGIYTLTVPTGGGKTVTSLAFALHHAVTHGMKRVIYIIPYTSIIEQNAEVFRNILGSGNVLEHHSGIEFDLSDGASPEEIRRALASENWDMPVVVTTAVRFFDSLYANRSSKCRKLHNLVNSVIIFDEAQMLPLCHLRPCVAAMASLAEYVGSTLVLCTATQPSLSDLLRTYAPGHTVMELCPQTEEIYDRFRRVTFRQAGVLEDDALTERLSNHRQVLCVVNSRRAAQQIFDRLPKEGCFHLSTLMIPTQRQAILEEIRQRLKDGEPCRVVSTSLIEAGVDVDFPTVYRELAGLDSILQAAGRCNREGKRAADESIVTVFERTELPPLLFRTAVGATRHALDGGRDPAAQETMQRYFRELRTLSGETLDKYGVVKAFETGISGCSLPLRTVAEHFHFIDENTYTVYVPVGEGAALIEQLREGKCSKSLYRKLGRYAVSVYDQHFKALYAAGALLTARDIPTLDEDSAILADLTLYDERTGLALEPETGRADLI
;
A
#
# COMPACT_ATOMS: atom_id res chain seq x y z
N MET A 1 -22.29 43.61 -0.16
CA MET A 1 -20.88 43.51 -0.59
C MET A 1 -20.70 42.09 -1.11
N ASP A 2 -20.16 41.96 -2.30
CA ASP A 2 -19.96 40.61 -2.85
C ASP A 2 -18.69 40.00 -2.23
N TYR A 3 -18.81 38.78 -1.70
CA TYR A 3 -17.71 38.04 -1.13
C TYR A 3 -17.33 36.89 -2.06
N TYR A 4 -16.02 36.74 -2.35
CA TYR A 4 -15.50 35.77 -3.30
C TYR A 4 -14.70 34.69 -2.59
N ALA A 5 -14.87 33.42 -3.05
CA ALA A 5 -14.11 32.30 -2.57
C ALA A 5 -12.78 32.14 -3.35
N HIS A 6 -12.85 32.27 -4.68
CA HIS A 6 -11.74 32.06 -5.60
C HIS A 6 -11.77 33.08 -6.76
N ILE A 7 -10.58 33.31 -7.33
CA ILE A 7 -10.38 34.07 -8.58
C ILE A 7 -9.52 33.19 -9.49
N SER A 8 -10.00 32.91 -10.71
CA SER A 8 -9.24 32.16 -11.71
C SER A 8 -8.23 33.05 -12.46
N ASP A 9 -7.27 32.45 -13.14
CA ASP A 9 -6.22 33.17 -13.89
C ASP A 9 -6.80 34.04 -15.01
N ASP A 10 -7.97 33.68 -15.56
CA ASP A 10 -8.71 34.46 -16.56
C ASP A 10 -9.60 35.57 -15.95
N GLY A 11 -9.55 35.76 -14.63
CA GLY A 11 -10.25 36.81 -13.89
C GLY A 11 -11.71 36.50 -13.53
N ARG A 12 -12.21 35.29 -13.76
CA ARG A 12 -13.53 34.85 -13.25
C ARG A 12 -13.50 34.82 -11.71
N ARG A 13 -14.61 35.15 -11.10
CA ARG A 13 -14.75 35.21 -9.65
C ARG A 13 -15.86 34.23 -9.21
N GLN A 14 -15.57 33.36 -8.28
CA GLN A 14 -16.55 32.45 -7.68
C GLN A 14 -17.12 33.14 -6.42
N MET A 15 -18.42 33.23 -6.35
CA MET A 15 -19.10 33.74 -5.12
C MET A 15 -18.90 32.71 -3.99
N ILE A 16 -18.73 33.19 -2.76
CA ILE A 16 -18.54 32.29 -1.63
C ILE A 16 -19.76 31.40 -1.39
N ALA A 17 -20.97 31.91 -1.58
CA ALA A 17 -22.19 31.12 -1.45
C ALA A 17 -22.28 29.98 -2.46
N GLU A 18 -21.81 30.21 -3.68
CA GLU A 18 -21.76 29.17 -4.73
C GLU A 18 -20.78 28.07 -4.34
N HIS A 19 -19.55 28.43 -3.90
CA HIS A 19 -18.55 27.50 -3.46
C HIS A 19 -18.99 26.67 -2.26
N LEU A 20 -19.52 27.34 -1.21
CA LEU A 20 -19.99 26.63 -0.01
C LEU A 20 -21.15 25.68 -0.34
N SER A 21 -22.10 26.10 -1.18
CA SER A 21 -23.24 25.26 -1.58
C SER A 21 -22.80 24.09 -2.47
N GLY A 22 -21.87 24.33 -3.41
CA GLY A 22 -21.30 23.27 -4.27
C GLY A 22 -20.55 22.22 -3.45
N THR A 23 -19.65 22.67 -2.57
CA THR A 23 -18.91 21.79 -1.66
C THR A 23 -19.85 21.04 -0.71
N ALA A 24 -20.89 21.71 -0.18
CA ALA A 24 -21.85 21.06 0.72
C ALA A 24 -22.66 19.96 0.01
N ALA A 25 -23.09 20.19 -1.21
CA ALA A 25 -23.83 19.20 -1.99
C ALA A 25 -22.98 17.93 -2.24
N LEU A 26 -21.71 18.09 -2.63
CA LEU A 26 -20.78 16.99 -2.84
C LEU A 26 -20.48 16.26 -1.52
N CYS A 27 -20.12 17.01 -0.46
CA CYS A 27 -19.77 16.45 0.84
C CYS A 27 -20.95 15.70 1.48
N ARG A 28 -22.16 16.22 1.37
CA ARG A 28 -23.41 15.56 1.78
C ARG A 28 -23.59 14.24 1.03
N SER A 29 -23.41 14.24 -0.29
CA SER A 29 -23.52 13.02 -1.11
C SER A 29 -22.51 11.97 -0.70
N PHE A 30 -21.23 12.32 -0.49
CA PHE A 30 -20.18 11.40 -0.09
C PHE A 30 -20.42 10.86 1.32
N ALA A 31 -20.75 11.71 2.28
CA ALA A 31 -21.03 11.30 3.65
C ALA A 31 -22.32 10.48 3.79
N GLY A 32 -23.25 10.66 2.86
CA GLY A 32 -24.51 9.91 2.81
C GLY A 32 -24.30 8.40 2.60
N GLU A 33 -23.24 8.00 1.93
CA GLU A 33 -22.91 6.59 1.72
C GLU A 33 -22.68 5.79 3.03
N PHE A 34 -22.42 6.49 4.15
CA PHE A 34 -22.27 5.89 5.49
C PHE A 34 -23.13 6.58 6.57
N GLY A 35 -24.25 7.20 6.16
CA GLY A 35 -25.26 7.75 7.08
C GLY A 35 -24.84 9.02 7.81
N ALA A 36 -24.01 9.87 7.19
CA ALA A 36 -23.51 11.11 7.77
C ALA A 36 -23.83 12.35 6.90
N GLU A 37 -24.98 12.36 6.21
CA GLU A 37 -25.39 13.42 5.27
C GLU A 37 -25.40 14.79 5.91
N ALA A 38 -25.94 14.88 7.12
CA ALA A 38 -26.09 16.15 7.82
C ALA A 38 -24.75 16.75 8.24
N GLU A 39 -23.80 15.91 8.68
CA GLU A 39 -22.43 16.35 8.96
C GLU A 39 -21.71 16.77 7.68
N GLY A 40 -21.89 16.01 6.59
CA GLY A 40 -21.33 16.36 5.29
C GLY A 40 -21.79 17.74 4.83
N GLU A 41 -23.09 18.01 4.89
CA GLU A 41 -23.67 19.31 4.55
C GLU A 41 -23.13 20.43 5.44
N LEU A 42 -23.12 20.21 6.76
CA LEU A 42 -22.59 21.19 7.72
C LEU A 42 -21.13 21.54 7.41
N MET A 43 -20.27 20.51 7.22
CA MET A 43 -18.86 20.74 6.96
C MET A 43 -18.63 21.51 5.65
N GLY A 44 -19.34 21.14 4.59
CA GLY A 44 -19.25 21.85 3.31
C GLY A 44 -19.69 23.29 3.39
N LEU A 45 -20.76 23.61 4.15
CA LEU A 45 -21.21 25.00 4.36
C LEU A 45 -20.28 25.77 5.30
N ALA A 46 -19.63 25.10 6.25
CA ALA A 46 -18.85 25.76 7.31
C ALA A 46 -17.38 25.98 6.95
N HIS A 47 -16.78 25.15 6.08
CA HIS A 47 -15.32 25.07 5.97
C HIS A 47 -14.65 26.42 5.67
N ASP A 48 -15.24 27.21 4.82
CA ASP A 48 -14.69 28.46 4.30
C ASP A 48 -15.47 29.72 4.69
N ILE A 49 -16.36 29.66 5.70
CA ILE A 49 -17.10 30.85 6.15
C ILE A 49 -16.20 32.01 6.61
N GLY A 50 -14.97 31.69 7.05
CA GLY A 50 -13.99 32.72 7.40
C GLY A 50 -13.50 33.55 6.20
N LYS A 51 -13.75 33.10 4.96
CA LYS A 51 -13.50 33.90 3.75
C LYS A 51 -14.41 35.13 3.65
N CYS A 52 -15.52 35.18 4.43
CA CYS A 52 -16.37 36.35 4.53
C CYS A 52 -15.77 37.52 5.37
N THR A 53 -14.55 37.40 5.88
CA THR A 53 -13.88 38.45 6.63
C THR A 53 -13.25 39.49 5.71
N ASP A 54 -13.20 40.78 6.16
CA ASP A 54 -12.57 41.85 5.38
C ASP A 54 -11.10 41.57 5.12
N GLY A 55 -10.39 40.96 6.09
CA GLY A 55 -9.00 40.60 5.95
C GLY A 55 -8.75 39.57 4.83
N PHE A 56 -9.61 38.56 4.70
CA PHE A 56 -9.51 37.58 3.63
C PHE A 56 -9.84 38.21 2.26
N GLN A 57 -10.92 38.96 2.15
CA GLN A 57 -11.32 39.59 0.88
C GLN A 57 -10.26 40.58 0.38
N LYS A 58 -9.68 41.39 1.29
CA LYS A 58 -8.56 42.28 0.95
C LYS A 58 -7.35 41.48 0.40
N ARG A 59 -6.99 40.41 1.08
CA ARG A 59 -5.90 39.51 0.59
C ARG A 59 -6.21 38.94 -0.80
N LEU A 60 -7.44 38.49 -1.02
CA LEU A 60 -7.85 37.86 -2.28
C LEU A 60 -7.82 38.86 -3.45
N LEU A 61 -8.22 40.09 -3.22
CA LEU A 61 -8.37 41.13 -4.25
C LEU A 61 -7.09 41.96 -4.46
N GLU A 62 -6.36 42.24 -3.40
CA GLU A 62 -5.23 43.20 -3.41
C GLU A 62 -3.88 42.52 -3.06
N GLY A 63 -3.90 41.24 -2.62
CA GLY A 63 -2.75 40.58 -2.05
C GLY A 63 -2.53 40.89 -0.56
N GLY A 64 -1.60 40.21 0.09
CA GLY A 64 -1.28 40.43 1.50
C GLY A 64 -0.96 39.16 2.28
N PRO A 65 -0.83 39.24 3.61
CA PRO A 65 -0.47 38.09 4.44
C PRO A 65 -1.55 37.01 4.45
N ILE A 66 -1.16 35.79 4.81
CA ILE A 66 -2.08 34.66 4.95
C ILE A 66 -3.06 34.94 6.09
N VAL A 67 -4.35 34.76 5.83
CA VAL A 67 -5.44 34.90 6.80
C VAL A 67 -6.02 33.53 7.14
N ASP A 68 -6.14 33.22 8.43
CA ASP A 68 -6.77 32.00 8.92
C ASP A 68 -8.30 32.10 8.74
N HIS A 69 -8.84 31.38 7.77
CA HIS A 69 -10.27 31.35 7.48
C HIS A 69 -10.93 30.03 7.95
N ALA A 70 -10.15 28.95 8.18
CA ALA A 70 -10.67 27.66 8.59
C ALA A 70 -11.16 27.64 10.05
N THR A 71 -10.52 28.41 10.94
CA THR A 71 -10.87 28.44 12.38
C THR A 71 -12.30 28.94 12.61
N ALA A 72 -12.78 29.88 11.80
CA ALA A 72 -14.15 30.40 11.91
C ALA A 72 -15.19 29.29 11.74
N GLY A 73 -15.08 28.49 10.70
CA GLY A 73 -15.96 27.33 10.45
C GLY A 73 -15.84 26.25 11.51
N ALA A 74 -14.62 25.98 11.98
CA ALA A 74 -14.39 25.01 13.07
C ALA A 74 -15.10 25.42 14.36
N VAL A 75 -15.04 26.70 14.73
CA VAL A 75 -15.79 27.27 15.90
C VAL A 75 -17.28 27.14 15.70
N ALA A 76 -17.80 27.42 14.50
CA ALA A 76 -19.20 27.25 14.18
C ALA A 76 -19.67 25.79 14.36
N CYS A 77 -18.94 24.83 13.84
CA CYS A 77 -19.22 23.40 14.04
C CYS A 77 -19.17 23.01 15.53
N ALA A 78 -18.16 23.49 16.27
CA ALA A 78 -18.01 23.19 17.69
C ALA A 78 -19.16 23.74 18.54
N ARG A 79 -19.69 24.92 18.21
CA ARG A 79 -20.89 25.52 18.86
C ARG A 79 -22.14 24.64 18.67
N LEU A 80 -22.21 23.91 17.57
CA LEU A 80 -23.27 22.92 17.29
C LEU A 80 -22.96 21.54 17.90
N LEU A 81 -21.96 21.45 18.78
CA LEU A 81 -21.49 20.22 19.42
C LEU A 81 -21.01 19.12 18.42
N ARG A 82 -20.51 19.52 17.24
CA ARG A 82 -20.00 18.65 16.18
C ARG A 82 -18.47 18.68 16.16
N THR A 83 -17.84 18.07 17.17
CA THR A 83 -16.38 18.13 17.36
C THR A 83 -15.60 17.47 16.21
N CYS A 84 -16.09 16.36 15.63
CA CYS A 84 -15.46 15.73 14.49
C CYS A 84 -15.51 16.64 13.25
N ALA A 85 -16.65 17.24 12.97
CA ALA A 85 -16.80 18.23 11.90
C ALA A 85 -15.90 19.44 12.12
N ALA A 86 -15.79 19.92 13.36
CA ALA A 86 -14.88 21.01 13.72
C ALA A 86 -13.41 20.67 13.43
N ALA A 87 -12.98 19.44 13.73
CA ALA A 87 -11.63 18.98 13.44
C ALA A 87 -11.37 18.87 11.92
N CYS A 88 -12.34 18.36 11.16
CA CYS A 88 -12.27 18.29 9.70
C CYS A 88 -12.14 19.67 9.07
N VAL A 89 -12.99 20.60 9.48
CA VAL A 89 -12.98 21.99 9.01
C VAL A 89 -11.68 22.70 9.42
N ALA A 90 -11.24 22.54 10.67
CA ALA A 90 -9.96 23.12 11.11
C ALA A 90 -8.78 22.62 10.27
N GLY A 91 -8.82 21.37 9.81
CA GLY A 91 -7.72 20.70 9.14
C GLY A 91 -7.75 20.73 7.62
N HIS A 92 -8.79 21.25 6.94
CA HIS A 92 -8.98 21.02 5.50
C HIS A 92 -7.79 21.48 4.63
N HIS A 93 -7.07 22.52 5.01
CA HIS A 93 -5.81 22.93 4.36
C HIS A 93 -4.55 22.40 5.06
N SER A 94 -4.54 22.39 6.40
CA SER A 94 -3.34 22.12 7.20
C SER A 94 -3.15 20.65 7.58
N GLY A 95 -4.15 19.80 7.32
CA GLY A 95 -4.21 18.42 7.79
C GLY A 95 -5.00 18.28 9.09
N LEU A 96 -5.58 17.08 9.32
CA LEU A 96 -6.29 16.76 10.54
C LEU A 96 -5.42 17.03 11.78
N PRO A 97 -5.84 17.88 12.71
CA PRO A 97 -5.11 18.16 13.95
C PRO A 97 -5.32 17.04 14.98
N ASP A 98 -4.45 16.97 15.97
CA ASP A 98 -4.78 16.31 17.22
C ASP A 98 -5.92 17.08 17.92
N PHE A 99 -6.80 16.35 18.61
CA PHE A 99 -7.89 17.06 19.32
C PHE A 99 -7.37 17.87 20.50
N GLY A 100 -6.36 17.35 21.21
CA GLY A 100 -5.84 17.97 22.41
C GLY A 100 -6.79 17.79 23.61
N ASN A 101 -6.73 18.71 24.55
CA ASN A 101 -7.51 18.69 25.79
C ASN A 101 -8.24 20.04 25.99
N PRO A 102 -9.58 20.04 26.10
CA PRO A 102 -10.35 21.28 26.24
C PRO A 102 -10.06 22.06 27.52
N ARG A 103 -9.47 21.41 28.57
CA ARG A 103 -9.18 22.05 29.86
C ARG A 103 -7.78 22.65 29.92
N THR A 104 -6.79 21.98 29.32
CA THR A 104 -5.37 22.35 29.48
C THR A 104 -4.80 23.13 28.30
N ASP A 105 -5.29 22.91 27.09
CA ASP A 105 -4.77 23.59 25.90
C ASP A 105 -4.98 25.11 25.98
N GLN A 106 -3.99 25.84 25.49
CA GLN A 106 -4.00 27.30 25.44
C GLN A 106 -4.41 27.77 24.03
N ALA A 107 -4.84 29.04 23.94
CA ALA A 107 -5.14 29.66 22.65
C ALA A 107 -3.87 29.69 21.76
N GLY A 108 -3.96 29.05 20.59
CA GLY A 108 -2.85 28.97 19.64
C GLY A 108 -2.05 27.68 19.67
N ASP A 109 -2.32 26.77 20.62
CA ASP A 109 -1.75 25.41 20.57
C ASP A 109 -2.13 24.75 19.25
N ALA A 110 -1.24 23.86 18.74
CA ALA A 110 -1.40 23.18 17.45
C ALA A 110 -2.41 22.00 17.51
N THR A 111 -3.44 22.13 18.36
CA THR A 111 -4.53 21.18 18.56
C THR A 111 -5.87 21.80 18.15
N LEU A 112 -6.89 20.95 17.99
CA LEU A 112 -8.25 21.46 17.76
C LEU A 112 -8.69 22.41 18.87
N TYR A 113 -8.59 21.98 20.14
CA TYR A 113 -9.06 22.83 21.26
C TYR A 113 -8.23 24.11 21.43
N GLY A 114 -6.92 24.07 21.19
CA GLY A 114 -6.08 25.28 21.16
C GLY A 114 -6.52 26.25 20.08
N ARG A 115 -6.89 25.73 18.91
CA ARG A 115 -7.39 26.50 17.78
C ARG A 115 -8.76 27.11 18.04
N LEU A 116 -9.69 26.35 18.66
CA LEU A 116 -11.02 26.82 19.02
C LEU A 116 -11.02 27.97 20.07
N LYS A 117 -9.92 28.10 20.83
CA LYS A 117 -9.74 29.17 21.82
C LYS A 117 -9.16 30.47 21.25
N LYS A 118 -8.79 30.50 19.95
CA LYS A 118 -8.35 31.71 19.28
C LYS A 118 -9.50 32.76 19.24
N GLY A 119 -9.14 34.03 19.36
CA GLY A 119 -10.05 35.12 19.07
C GLY A 119 -10.45 35.13 17.59
N LEU A 120 -11.68 35.42 17.29
CA LEU A 120 -12.24 35.54 15.95
C LEU A 120 -12.81 36.93 15.72
N GLU A 121 -12.90 37.32 14.44
CA GLU A 121 -13.67 38.52 14.07
C GLU A 121 -15.15 38.33 14.43
N GLU A 122 -15.74 39.26 15.18
CA GLU A 122 -17.05 39.06 15.84
C GLU A 122 -18.22 38.86 14.86
N ARG A 123 -18.16 39.41 13.64
CA ARG A 123 -19.31 39.47 12.72
C ARG A 123 -19.25 38.48 11.55
N TYR A 124 -18.36 37.48 11.56
CA TYR A 124 -18.23 36.58 10.43
C TYR A 124 -19.47 35.70 10.14
N LEU A 125 -20.20 35.30 11.19
CA LEU A 125 -21.45 34.53 11.03
C LEU A 125 -22.59 35.37 10.44
N ASP A 126 -22.71 36.63 10.86
CA ASP A 126 -23.74 37.55 10.33
C ASP A 126 -23.48 37.76 8.82
N ARG A 127 -22.26 38.03 8.43
CA ARG A 127 -21.86 38.21 7.02
C ARG A 127 -22.10 36.97 6.17
N CYS A 128 -21.86 35.76 6.70
CA CYS A 128 -22.20 34.51 6.01
C CYS A 128 -23.71 34.35 5.79
N GLY A 129 -24.54 34.73 6.78
CA GLY A 129 -25.99 34.78 6.63
C GLY A 129 -26.44 35.74 5.53
N GLU A 130 -25.82 36.94 5.45
CA GLU A 130 -26.06 37.91 4.38
C GLU A 130 -25.67 37.40 2.99
N CYS A 131 -24.68 36.48 2.89
CA CYS A 131 -24.26 35.80 1.65
C CYS A 131 -25.13 34.58 1.29
N GLY A 132 -26.16 34.24 2.06
CA GLY A 132 -27.02 33.09 1.83
C GLY A 132 -26.42 31.73 2.31
N ALA A 133 -25.30 31.76 3.00
CA ALA A 133 -24.65 30.56 3.55
C ALA A 133 -25.15 30.29 5.00
N ALA A 134 -26.41 29.91 5.15
CA ALA A 134 -26.98 29.58 6.45
C ALA A 134 -26.55 28.14 6.85
N LEU A 135 -26.00 28.00 8.07
CA LEU A 135 -25.66 26.69 8.60
C LEU A 135 -26.93 25.89 8.96
N PRO A 136 -26.97 24.59 8.66
CA PRO A 136 -28.14 23.77 8.95
C PRO A 136 -28.31 23.54 10.45
N GLN A 137 -29.54 23.48 10.91
CA GLN A 137 -29.85 22.99 12.25
C GLN A 137 -29.80 21.47 12.25
N ILE A 138 -28.85 20.90 12.95
CA ILE A 138 -28.67 19.46 13.05
C ILE A 138 -29.09 19.00 14.44
N PRO A 139 -29.91 17.91 14.56
CA PRO A 139 -30.27 17.37 15.86
C PRO A 139 -29.04 17.00 16.68
N PRO A 140 -29.09 17.08 18.03
CA PRO A 140 -27.98 16.67 18.88
C PRO A 140 -27.57 15.24 18.58
N GLU A 141 -26.26 15.00 18.47
CA GLU A 141 -25.71 13.66 18.29
C GLU A 141 -25.56 12.95 19.63
N THR A 142 -25.87 11.66 19.68
CA THR A 142 -25.51 10.82 20.84
C THR A 142 -23.99 10.75 20.92
N PRO A 143 -23.37 11.13 22.05
CA PRO A 143 -21.92 11.12 22.17
C PRO A 143 -21.34 9.71 21.97
N GLU A 144 -20.51 9.53 20.97
CA GLU A 144 -19.74 8.30 20.77
C GLU A 144 -18.61 8.24 21.82
N ARG A 145 -18.50 7.11 22.50
CA ARG A 145 -17.48 6.87 23.54
C ARG A 145 -16.31 6.05 23.05
N ASP A 146 -16.51 5.29 21.97
CA ASP A 146 -15.46 4.53 21.35
C ASP A 146 -14.54 5.45 20.54
N LEU A 147 -13.37 5.73 21.08
CA LEU A 147 -12.39 6.64 20.48
C LEU A 147 -11.84 6.07 19.16
N TRP A 148 -11.74 4.74 19.03
CA TRP A 148 -11.33 4.11 17.77
C TRP A 148 -12.34 4.40 16.67
N LYS A 149 -13.62 4.12 16.92
CA LYS A 149 -14.72 4.41 16.00
C LYS A 149 -14.79 5.89 15.65
N LEU A 150 -14.63 6.75 16.65
CA LEU A 150 -14.64 8.20 16.47
C LEU A 150 -13.48 8.67 15.58
N SER A 151 -12.27 8.10 15.77
CA SER A 151 -11.10 8.40 14.95
C SER A 151 -11.31 7.97 13.49
N PHE A 152 -11.87 6.79 13.27
CA PHE A 152 -12.19 6.29 11.95
C PHE A 152 -13.24 7.15 11.25
N ARG A 153 -14.36 7.45 11.93
CA ARG A 153 -15.42 8.34 11.42
C ARG A 153 -14.89 9.72 11.05
N THR A 154 -14.04 10.31 11.90
CA THR A 154 -13.44 11.63 11.64
C THR A 154 -12.63 11.63 10.34
N ARG A 155 -11.84 10.57 10.07
CA ARG A 155 -11.08 10.43 8.81
C ARG A 155 -11.99 10.30 7.60
N MET A 156 -13.09 9.54 7.71
CA MET A 156 -14.04 9.38 6.62
C MET A 156 -14.75 10.71 6.30
N LEU A 157 -15.21 11.43 7.31
CA LEU A 157 -15.79 12.79 7.17
C LEU A 157 -14.79 13.78 6.57
N TYR A 158 -13.54 13.75 7.04
CA TYR A 158 -12.47 14.58 6.49
C TYR A 158 -12.22 14.32 5.01
N SER A 159 -12.20 13.04 4.62
CA SER A 159 -12.10 12.67 3.22
C SER A 159 -13.21 13.24 2.35
N CYS A 160 -14.46 13.20 2.85
CA CYS A 160 -15.61 13.78 2.15
C CYS A 160 -15.43 15.27 1.94
N LEU A 161 -15.03 16.00 3.00
CA LEU A 161 -14.86 17.46 2.92
C LEU A 161 -13.75 17.84 1.96
N VAL A 162 -12.54 17.26 2.14
CA VAL A 162 -11.40 17.69 1.33
C VAL A 162 -11.55 17.32 -0.14
N ASP A 163 -12.18 16.18 -0.47
CA ASP A 163 -12.43 15.84 -1.88
C ASP A 163 -13.53 16.74 -2.48
N ALA A 164 -14.59 17.05 -1.72
CA ALA A 164 -15.65 17.94 -2.17
C ALA A 164 -15.13 19.37 -2.47
N ASP A 165 -14.30 19.93 -1.59
CA ASP A 165 -13.65 21.23 -1.75
C ASP A 165 -12.74 21.26 -2.99
N PHE A 166 -11.88 20.25 -3.14
CA PHE A 166 -11.02 20.12 -4.33
C PHE A 166 -11.82 20.01 -5.63
N LEU A 167 -12.88 19.21 -5.65
CA LEU A 167 -13.70 19.00 -6.86
C LEU A 167 -14.50 20.25 -7.24
N ASP A 168 -15.06 20.99 -6.27
CA ASP A 168 -15.75 22.24 -6.55
C ASP A 168 -14.79 23.31 -7.07
N THR A 169 -13.64 23.46 -6.42
CA THR A 169 -12.58 24.38 -6.85
C THR A 169 -12.05 24.02 -8.25
N GLU A 170 -11.80 22.73 -8.52
CA GLU A 170 -11.36 22.24 -9.85
C GLU A 170 -12.39 22.57 -10.93
N ARG A 171 -13.68 22.34 -10.65
CA ARG A 171 -14.77 22.67 -11.58
C ARG A 171 -14.80 24.16 -11.91
N PHE A 172 -14.63 25.03 -10.92
CA PHE A 172 -14.58 26.46 -11.12
C PHE A 172 -13.34 26.91 -11.91
N MET A 173 -12.15 26.43 -11.54
CA MET A 173 -10.88 26.85 -12.13
C MET A 173 -10.70 26.33 -13.57
N ASN A 174 -11.05 25.07 -13.83
CA ASN A 174 -10.68 24.35 -15.05
C ASN A 174 -11.87 23.93 -15.91
N GLY A 175 -13.12 24.26 -15.49
CA GLY A 175 -14.32 23.72 -16.12
C GLY A 175 -14.51 22.23 -15.84
N GLU A 176 -15.41 21.59 -16.56
CA GLU A 176 -15.59 20.14 -16.48
C GLU A 176 -14.39 19.44 -17.14
N ARG A 177 -13.36 19.15 -16.36
CA ARG A 177 -12.31 18.24 -16.80
C ARG A 177 -12.85 16.81 -16.78
N GLY A 178 -12.41 16.00 -17.73
CA GLY A 178 -12.88 14.64 -18.01
C GLY A 178 -12.72 13.60 -16.89
N ARG A 179 -13.26 13.87 -15.69
CA ARG A 179 -13.46 12.86 -14.63
C ARG A 179 -14.66 11.99 -14.98
N GLY A 180 -14.66 10.75 -14.53
CA GLY A 180 -15.76 9.82 -14.77
C GLY A 180 -15.78 9.26 -16.19
N GLY A 181 -16.98 8.88 -16.67
CA GLY A 181 -17.13 8.24 -17.99
C GLY A 181 -16.64 6.79 -18.00
N TYR A 182 -16.59 6.16 -16.82
CA TYR A 182 -16.28 4.73 -16.64
C TYR A 182 -17.51 3.88 -16.93
N ASP A 183 -17.28 2.63 -17.32
CA ASP A 183 -18.35 1.64 -17.39
C ASP A 183 -18.83 1.28 -15.98
N ASP A 184 -20.11 0.95 -15.85
CA ASP A 184 -20.67 0.47 -14.60
C ASP A 184 -20.25 -0.98 -14.28
N LEU A 185 -20.33 -1.37 -13.01
CA LEU A 185 -19.94 -2.72 -12.59
C LEU A 185 -20.73 -3.83 -13.28
N PRO A 186 -22.05 -3.71 -13.60
CA PRO A 186 -22.75 -4.69 -14.40
C PRO A 186 -22.17 -4.91 -15.80
N THR A 187 -21.69 -3.84 -16.45
CA THR A 187 -21.01 -3.94 -17.75
C THR A 187 -19.67 -4.63 -17.62
N LEU A 188 -18.89 -4.29 -16.57
CA LEU A 188 -17.62 -4.95 -16.29
C LEU A 188 -17.80 -6.44 -15.94
N LEU A 189 -18.84 -6.78 -15.23
CA LEU A 189 -19.19 -8.18 -14.94
C LEU A 189 -19.43 -8.96 -16.22
N LYS A 190 -20.20 -8.44 -17.18
CA LYS A 190 -20.45 -9.10 -18.46
C LYS A 190 -19.16 -9.35 -19.26
N ARG A 191 -18.19 -8.40 -19.22
CA ARG A 191 -16.88 -8.61 -19.85
C ARG A 191 -16.11 -9.74 -19.17
N LEU A 192 -16.11 -9.79 -17.85
CA LEU A 192 -15.47 -10.87 -17.12
C LEU A 192 -16.12 -12.22 -17.43
N GLU A 193 -17.45 -12.30 -17.45
CA GLU A 193 -18.21 -13.52 -17.79
C GLU A 193 -17.86 -14.01 -19.19
N ALA A 194 -17.76 -13.12 -20.18
CA ALA A 194 -17.34 -13.44 -21.54
C ALA A 194 -15.89 -14.00 -21.56
N TYR A 195 -14.99 -13.43 -20.76
CA TYR A 195 -13.60 -13.90 -20.64
C TYR A 195 -13.52 -15.31 -20.01
N ILE A 196 -14.19 -15.54 -18.89
CA ILE A 196 -14.16 -16.83 -18.19
C ILE A 196 -14.94 -17.94 -18.93
N ALA A 197 -15.90 -17.58 -19.78
CA ALA A 197 -16.61 -18.55 -20.63
C ALA A 197 -15.65 -19.36 -21.51
N LEU A 198 -14.50 -18.79 -21.88
CA LEU A 198 -13.46 -19.47 -22.65
C LEU A 198 -12.83 -20.65 -21.88
N TRP A 199 -12.99 -20.72 -20.56
CA TRP A 199 -12.43 -21.75 -19.69
C TRP A 199 -13.37 -22.92 -19.40
N GLN A 200 -14.59 -22.89 -19.91
CA GLN A 200 -15.68 -23.85 -19.61
C GLN A 200 -15.39 -25.30 -20.06
N ASN A 201 -14.34 -25.53 -20.88
CA ASN A 201 -13.93 -26.85 -21.34
C ASN A 201 -12.48 -27.17 -20.93
N PRO A 202 -12.21 -27.35 -19.64
CA PRO A 202 -10.85 -27.61 -19.15
C PRO A 202 -10.34 -28.97 -19.65
N LYS A 203 -9.07 -28.97 -20.15
CA LYS A 203 -8.45 -30.17 -20.72
C LYS A 203 -7.64 -30.97 -19.71
N THR A 204 -7.29 -30.39 -18.57
CA THR A 204 -6.45 -31.01 -17.54
C THR A 204 -7.18 -31.04 -16.20
N GLU A 205 -6.86 -32.02 -15.34
CA GLU A 205 -7.45 -32.14 -14.01
C GLU A 205 -7.24 -30.85 -13.20
N LEU A 206 -6.07 -30.24 -13.31
CA LEU A 206 -5.73 -28.98 -12.64
C LEU A 206 -6.66 -27.82 -13.09
N ASN A 207 -6.97 -27.73 -14.40
CA ASN A 207 -7.89 -26.72 -14.89
C ASN A 207 -9.35 -27.01 -14.50
N HIS A 208 -9.73 -28.28 -14.36
CA HIS A 208 -11.04 -28.64 -13.78
C HIS A 208 -11.18 -28.12 -12.33
N LEU A 209 -10.13 -28.29 -11.51
CA LEU A 209 -10.10 -27.75 -10.15
C LEU A 209 -10.17 -26.21 -10.13
N ARG A 210 -9.44 -25.53 -11.01
CA ARG A 210 -9.50 -24.06 -11.15
C ARG A 210 -10.92 -23.59 -11.51
N CYS A 211 -11.57 -24.27 -12.46
CA CYS A 211 -12.94 -23.94 -12.83
C CYS A 211 -13.93 -24.21 -11.68
N LYS A 212 -13.75 -25.30 -10.92
CA LYS A 212 -14.57 -25.60 -9.74
C LYS A 212 -14.43 -24.49 -8.69
N MET A 213 -13.20 -24.06 -8.36
CA MET A 213 -12.95 -22.96 -7.42
C MET A 213 -13.56 -21.65 -7.92
N LEU A 214 -13.37 -21.31 -9.19
CA LEU A 214 -13.96 -20.12 -9.81
C LEU A 214 -15.48 -20.11 -9.66
N ASN A 215 -16.16 -21.20 -10.02
CA ASN A 215 -17.61 -21.31 -9.91
C ASN A 215 -18.09 -21.19 -8.47
N THR A 216 -17.41 -21.84 -7.52
CA THR A 216 -17.71 -21.72 -6.08
C THR A 216 -17.62 -20.28 -5.60
N CYS A 217 -16.62 -19.52 -6.06
CA CYS A 217 -16.47 -18.09 -5.73
C CYS A 217 -17.53 -17.21 -6.39
N ILE A 218 -17.92 -17.50 -7.62
CA ILE A 218 -19.03 -16.82 -8.30
C ILE A 218 -20.34 -17.02 -7.54
N GLU A 219 -20.66 -18.27 -7.19
CA GLU A 219 -21.85 -18.60 -6.40
C GLU A 219 -21.85 -17.92 -5.02
N ALA A 220 -20.66 -17.77 -4.42
CA ALA A 220 -20.52 -17.05 -3.16
C ALA A 220 -20.78 -15.54 -3.28
N GLY A 221 -20.80 -14.97 -4.48
CA GLY A 221 -21.10 -13.56 -4.72
C GLY A 221 -22.47 -13.10 -4.19
N CYS A 222 -23.44 -14.01 -4.04
CA CYS A 222 -24.76 -13.70 -3.47
C CYS A 222 -24.79 -13.70 -1.91
N LYS A 223 -23.70 -14.15 -1.24
CA LYS A 223 -23.64 -14.15 0.22
C LYS A 223 -23.64 -12.72 0.79
N PRO A 224 -24.08 -12.51 2.06
CA PRO A 224 -24.12 -11.18 2.67
C PRO A 224 -22.78 -10.44 2.63
N LYS A 225 -22.82 -9.09 2.68
CA LYS A 225 -21.62 -8.29 2.90
C LYS A 225 -20.91 -8.71 4.18
N GLY A 226 -19.58 -8.69 4.19
CA GLY A 226 -18.83 -9.11 5.38
C GLY A 226 -17.35 -9.35 5.11
N ILE A 227 -16.76 -10.26 5.86
CA ILE A 227 -15.33 -10.58 5.81
C ILE A 227 -15.16 -12.00 5.30
N TYR A 228 -14.42 -12.13 4.21
CA TYR A 228 -14.16 -13.39 3.54
C TYR A 228 -12.68 -13.72 3.50
N THR A 229 -12.38 -15.00 3.48
CA THR A 229 -11.05 -15.53 3.14
C THR A 229 -11.13 -16.31 1.83
N LEU A 230 -10.10 -16.23 1.03
CA LEU A 230 -9.90 -17.05 -0.16
C LEU A 230 -8.55 -17.75 -0.05
N THR A 231 -8.59 -19.00 0.40
CA THR A 231 -7.40 -19.80 0.67
C THR A 231 -7.14 -20.73 -0.52
N VAL A 232 -6.25 -20.32 -1.42
CA VAL A 232 -5.95 -21.02 -2.66
C VAL A 232 -4.44 -21.12 -2.85
N PRO A 233 -3.88 -22.32 -3.17
CA PRO A 233 -2.46 -22.51 -3.40
C PRO A 233 -1.94 -21.63 -4.54
N THR A 234 -0.62 -21.41 -4.54
CA THR A 234 0.07 -20.73 -5.65
C THR A 234 -0.23 -21.42 -6.98
N GLY A 235 -0.62 -20.63 -7.99
CA GLY A 235 -1.01 -21.15 -9.30
C GLY A 235 -2.44 -21.70 -9.41
N GLY A 236 -3.24 -21.56 -8.35
CA GLY A 236 -4.67 -21.92 -8.35
C GLY A 236 -5.61 -20.92 -9.04
N GLY A 237 -5.09 -19.79 -9.58
CA GLY A 237 -5.90 -18.81 -10.29
C GLY A 237 -6.51 -17.72 -9.40
N LYS A 238 -5.92 -17.43 -8.24
CA LYS A 238 -6.41 -16.44 -7.25
C LYS A 238 -6.88 -15.12 -7.86
N THR A 239 -6.09 -14.53 -8.75
CA THR A 239 -6.33 -13.19 -9.31
C THR A 239 -7.68 -13.07 -10.01
N VAL A 240 -8.00 -14.00 -10.92
CA VAL A 240 -9.27 -13.96 -11.66
C VAL A 240 -10.42 -14.47 -10.79
N THR A 241 -10.17 -15.44 -9.93
CA THR A 241 -11.19 -16.01 -9.02
C THR A 241 -11.65 -14.97 -7.99
N SER A 242 -10.74 -14.21 -7.41
CA SER A 242 -11.08 -13.12 -6.47
C SER A 242 -11.79 -11.95 -7.16
N LEU A 243 -11.36 -11.59 -8.38
CA LEU A 243 -12.05 -10.58 -9.18
C LEU A 243 -13.47 -11.03 -9.55
N ALA A 244 -13.67 -12.32 -9.89
CA ALA A 244 -14.98 -12.86 -10.21
C ALA A 244 -15.93 -12.79 -9.01
N PHE A 245 -15.48 -13.25 -7.83
CA PHE A 245 -16.25 -13.04 -6.60
C PHE A 245 -16.60 -11.57 -6.41
N ALA A 246 -15.60 -10.69 -6.49
CA ALA A 246 -15.76 -9.27 -6.19
C ALA A 246 -16.78 -8.57 -7.10
N LEU A 247 -16.74 -8.82 -8.41
CA LEU A 247 -17.69 -8.21 -9.34
C LEU A 247 -19.10 -8.78 -9.18
N HIS A 248 -19.25 -10.10 -9.05
CA HIS A 248 -20.56 -10.71 -8.76
C HIS A 248 -21.15 -10.17 -7.45
N HIS A 249 -20.33 -10.11 -6.39
CA HIS A 249 -20.75 -9.60 -5.09
C HIS A 249 -21.11 -8.11 -5.14
N ALA A 250 -20.28 -7.30 -5.80
CA ALA A 250 -20.53 -5.88 -5.93
C ALA A 250 -21.82 -5.58 -6.70
N VAL A 251 -22.07 -6.27 -7.80
CA VAL A 251 -23.31 -6.11 -8.58
C VAL A 251 -24.53 -6.57 -7.78
N THR A 252 -24.46 -7.73 -7.13
CA THR A 252 -25.55 -8.28 -6.32
C THR A 252 -25.97 -7.34 -5.18
N HIS A 253 -25.00 -6.69 -4.54
CA HIS A 253 -25.23 -5.85 -3.36
C HIS A 253 -25.23 -4.34 -3.65
N GLY A 254 -25.22 -3.93 -4.92
CA GLY A 254 -25.21 -2.51 -5.30
C GLY A 254 -23.98 -1.75 -4.77
N MET A 255 -22.82 -2.41 -4.72
CA MET A 255 -21.58 -1.79 -4.26
C MET A 255 -20.96 -0.91 -5.37
N LYS A 256 -20.05 -0.04 -5.00
CA LYS A 256 -19.58 1.04 -5.87
C LYS A 256 -18.35 0.66 -6.71
N ARG A 257 -17.42 -0.10 -6.15
CA ARG A 257 -16.13 -0.43 -6.78
C ARG A 257 -15.44 -1.64 -6.20
N VAL A 258 -14.40 -2.08 -6.89
CA VAL A 258 -13.48 -3.13 -6.45
C VAL A 258 -12.09 -2.50 -6.23
N ILE A 259 -11.52 -2.69 -5.04
CA ILE A 259 -10.17 -2.21 -4.69
C ILE A 259 -9.29 -3.42 -4.43
N TYR A 260 -8.24 -3.58 -5.23
CA TYR A 260 -7.32 -4.70 -5.18
C TYR A 260 -5.99 -4.25 -4.60
N ILE A 261 -5.61 -4.78 -3.44
CA ILE A 261 -4.45 -4.37 -2.66
C ILE A 261 -3.39 -5.46 -2.72
N ILE A 262 -2.18 -5.10 -3.15
CA ILE A 262 -1.06 -6.02 -3.37
C ILE A 262 0.13 -5.56 -2.50
N PRO A 263 0.89 -6.49 -1.89
CA PRO A 263 2.00 -6.12 -1.02
C PRO A 263 3.20 -5.53 -1.77
N TYR A 264 3.44 -5.94 -3.02
CA TYR A 264 4.65 -5.59 -3.77
C TYR A 264 4.35 -4.92 -5.11
N THR A 265 5.17 -3.92 -5.46
CA THR A 265 5.07 -3.19 -6.74
C THR A 265 5.35 -4.07 -7.96
N SER A 266 6.21 -5.09 -7.83
CA SER A 266 6.56 -5.99 -8.95
C SER A 266 5.40 -6.87 -9.45
N ILE A 267 4.35 -7.07 -8.63
CA ILE A 267 3.18 -7.89 -8.99
C ILE A 267 2.03 -7.01 -9.48
N ILE A 268 2.02 -5.74 -9.10
CA ILE A 268 0.89 -4.86 -9.36
C ILE A 268 0.69 -4.62 -10.86
N GLU A 269 1.77 -4.38 -11.60
CA GLU A 269 1.73 -4.17 -13.06
C GLU A 269 1.11 -5.39 -13.77
N GLN A 270 1.55 -6.60 -13.41
CA GLN A 270 1.03 -7.84 -14.00
C GLN A 270 -0.46 -8.04 -13.70
N ASN A 271 -0.90 -7.84 -12.47
CA ASN A 271 -2.31 -7.99 -12.11
C ASN A 271 -3.18 -6.89 -12.74
N ALA A 272 -2.70 -5.64 -12.76
CA ALA A 272 -3.38 -4.54 -13.41
C ALA A 272 -3.52 -4.77 -14.92
N GLU A 273 -2.51 -5.33 -15.58
CA GLU A 273 -2.56 -5.70 -16.99
C GLU A 273 -3.63 -6.79 -17.26
N VAL A 274 -3.67 -7.83 -16.42
CA VAL A 274 -4.73 -8.86 -16.52
C VAL A 274 -6.12 -8.21 -16.41
N PHE A 275 -6.31 -7.32 -15.45
CA PHE A 275 -7.60 -6.65 -15.27
C PHE A 275 -7.94 -5.70 -16.43
N ARG A 276 -6.97 -4.96 -16.98
CA ARG A 276 -7.16 -4.12 -18.16
C ARG A 276 -7.57 -4.95 -19.39
N ASN A 277 -6.95 -6.10 -19.56
CA ASN A 277 -7.27 -7.01 -20.69
C ASN A 277 -8.68 -7.58 -20.57
N ILE A 278 -9.19 -7.79 -19.36
CA ILE A 278 -10.54 -8.30 -19.11
C ILE A 278 -11.58 -7.17 -19.16
N LEU A 279 -11.32 -6.06 -18.47
CA LEU A 279 -12.31 -5.04 -18.15
C LEU A 279 -12.22 -3.79 -19.05
N GLY A 280 -11.11 -3.65 -19.79
CA GLY A 280 -10.79 -2.46 -20.56
C GLY A 280 -9.94 -1.47 -19.76
N SER A 281 -8.96 -0.85 -20.43
CA SER A 281 -7.95 0.03 -19.83
C SER A 281 -8.55 1.27 -19.16
N GLY A 282 -9.66 1.79 -19.68
CA GLY A 282 -10.34 2.97 -19.14
C GLY A 282 -11.06 2.74 -17.80
N ASN A 283 -11.15 1.50 -17.29
CA ASN A 283 -11.89 1.15 -16.08
C ASN A 283 -10.99 0.70 -14.92
N VAL A 284 -9.69 0.57 -15.15
CA VAL A 284 -8.72 0.05 -14.17
C VAL A 284 -7.66 1.09 -13.88
N LEU A 285 -7.68 1.62 -12.67
CA LEU A 285 -6.64 2.48 -12.13
C LEU A 285 -5.56 1.63 -11.48
N GLU A 286 -4.34 1.76 -11.95
CA GLU A 286 -3.16 1.28 -11.23
C GLU A 286 -2.51 2.47 -10.51
N HIS A 287 -2.30 2.35 -9.16
CA HIS A 287 -1.78 3.45 -8.36
C HIS A 287 -0.75 2.99 -7.33
N HIS A 288 0.53 3.24 -7.61
CA HIS A 288 1.65 3.01 -6.69
C HIS A 288 2.76 4.06 -6.92
N SER A 289 3.84 3.99 -6.15
CA SER A 289 4.93 4.98 -6.20
C SER A 289 5.69 5.01 -7.54
N GLY A 290 5.68 3.92 -8.29
CA GLY A 290 6.38 3.80 -9.58
C GLY A 290 5.63 4.36 -10.79
N ILE A 291 4.32 4.68 -10.66
CA ILE A 291 3.55 5.20 -11.80
C ILE A 291 3.63 6.72 -11.90
N GLU A 292 3.86 7.19 -13.10
CA GLU A 292 3.75 8.59 -13.49
C GLU A 292 2.51 8.80 -14.33
N PHE A 293 1.73 9.82 -13.96
CA PHE A 293 0.65 10.33 -14.79
C PHE A 293 1.16 11.60 -15.48
N ASP A 294 1.29 11.55 -16.79
CA ASP A 294 1.64 12.72 -17.58
C ASP A 294 0.44 13.68 -17.63
N LEU A 295 0.65 14.90 -17.18
CA LEU A 295 -0.32 16.00 -17.22
C LEU A 295 0.17 17.14 -18.15
N SER A 296 1.16 16.88 -19.00
CA SER A 296 1.62 17.84 -20.00
C SER A 296 0.56 18.17 -21.04
N ASP A 297 0.73 19.27 -21.76
CA ASP A 297 -0.23 19.72 -22.79
C ASP A 297 -0.45 18.72 -23.94
N GLY A 298 0.31 17.61 -23.99
CA GLY A 298 0.16 16.51 -24.95
C GLY A 298 -0.46 15.24 -24.40
N ALA A 299 -0.86 15.21 -23.11
CA ALA A 299 -1.42 14.02 -22.48
C ALA A 299 -2.76 13.62 -23.12
N SER A 300 -2.96 12.32 -23.31
CA SER A 300 -4.24 11.80 -23.79
C SER A 300 -5.38 12.00 -22.79
N PRO A 301 -6.63 12.11 -23.23
CA PRO A 301 -7.78 12.21 -22.30
C PRO A 301 -7.85 11.05 -21.31
N GLU A 302 -7.35 9.87 -21.67
CA GLU A 302 -7.31 8.70 -20.79
C GLU A 302 -6.23 8.84 -19.69
N GLU A 303 -5.05 9.38 -20.03
CA GLU A 303 -3.98 9.66 -19.08
C GLU A 303 -4.41 10.72 -18.06
N ILE A 304 -5.01 11.82 -18.54
CA ILE A 304 -5.58 12.86 -17.67
C ILE A 304 -6.62 12.27 -16.73
N ARG A 305 -7.52 11.43 -17.22
CA ARG A 305 -8.56 10.77 -16.42
C ARG A 305 -7.96 9.86 -15.33
N ARG A 306 -6.93 9.07 -15.66
CA ARG A 306 -6.22 8.23 -14.68
C ARG A 306 -5.48 9.06 -13.64
N ALA A 307 -4.84 10.16 -14.05
CA ALA A 307 -4.17 11.08 -13.15
C ALA A 307 -5.16 11.65 -12.12
N LEU A 308 -6.29 12.16 -12.58
CA LEU A 308 -7.34 12.69 -11.72
C LEU A 308 -7.93 11.61 -10.81
N ALA A 309 -8.19 10.41 -11.34
CA ALA A 309 -8.69 9.28 -10.54
C ALA A 309 -7.69 8.81 -9.47
N SER A 310 -6.39 8.99 -9.67
CA SER A 310 -5.37 8.62 -8.69
C SER A 310 -5.43 9.45 -7.41
N GLU A 311 -6.03 10.64 -7.48
CA GLU A 311 -6.16 11.54 -6.34
C GLU A 311 -7.20 11.05 -5.34
N ASN A 312 -8.35 10.57 -5.82
CA ASN A 312 -9.49 10.19 -4.99
C ASN A 312 -10.01 8.77 -5.17
N TRP A 313 -9.49 7.98 -6.11
CA TRP A 313 -9.90 6.60 -6.40
C TRP A 313 -11.37 6.45 -6.82
N ASP A 314 -11.87 7.35 -7.65
CA ASP A 314 -13.24 7.32 -8.13
C ASP A 314 -13.50 6.28 -9.25
N MET A 315 -12.46 5.62 -9.76
CA MET A 315 -12.55 4.58 -10.80
C MET A 315 -13.20 3.28 -10.29
N PRO A 316 -13.93 2.52 -11.13
CA PRO A 316 -14.64 1.32 -10.69
C PRO A 316 -13.73 0.17 -10.22
N VAL A 317 -12.51 0.07 -10.76
CA VAL A 317 -11.51 -0.90 -10.31
C VAL A 317 -10.21 -0.19 -10.03
N VAL A 318 -9.72 -0.31 -8.80
CA VAL A 318 -8.46 0.30 -8.33
C VAL A 318 -7.50 -0.81 -7.90
N VAL A 319 -6.30 -0.81 -8.45
CA VAL A 319 -5.21 -1.72 -8.07
C VAL A 319 -4.12 -0.88 -7.42
N THR A 320 -3.79 -1.19 -6.16
CA THR A 320 -2.86 -0.37 -5.37
C THR A 320 -2.00 -1.22 -4.45
N THR A 321 -0.99 -0.60 -3.82
CA THR A 321 -0.13 -1.27 -2.83
C THR A 321 -0.71 -1.15 -1.42
N ALA A 322 -0.38 -2.13 -0.56
CA ALA A 322 -0.69 -2.08 0.87
C ALA A 322 -0.11 -0.81 1.53
N VAL A 323 1.07 -0.38 1.12
CA VAL A 323 1.71 0.87 1.57
C VAL A 323 0.80 2.07 1.31
N ARG A 324 0.38 2.28 0.06
CA ARG A 324 -0.50 3.41 -0.32
C ARG A 324 -1.83 3.36 0.40
N PHE A 325 -2.39 2.17 0.57
CA PHE A 325 -3.67 1.97 1.22
C PHE A 325 -3.61 2.35 2.70
N PHE A 326 -2.72 1.73 3.47
CA PHE A 326 -2.63 1.98 4.92
C PHE A 326 -2.04 3.34 5.27
N ASP A 327 -1.06 3.84 4.50
CA ASP A 327 -0.57 5.22 4.65
C ASP A 327 -1.67 6.25 4.42
N SER A 328 -2.62 5.99 3.49
CA SER A 328 -3.76 6.89 3.30
C SER A 328 -4.75 6.84 4.47
N LEU A 329 -5.02 5.65 5.01
CA LEU A 329 -5.93 5.46 6.13
C LEU A 329 -5.45 6.14 7.42
N TYR A 330 -4.13 6.14 7.67
CA TYR A 330 -3.54 6.73 8.87
C TYR A 330 -2.99 8.15 8.65
N ALA A 331 -3.03 8.68 7.43
CA ALA A 331 -2.61 10.04 7.15
C ALA A 331 -3.50 11.10 7.83
N ASN A 332 -2.93 12.30 7.96
CA ASN A 332 -3.67 13.50 8.34
C ASN A 332 -3.75 14.55 7.22
N ARG A 333 -2.91 14.44 6.18
CA ARG A 333 -2.83 15.41 5.06
C ARG A 333 -3.96 15.21 4.06
N SER A 334 -4.57 16.31 3.59
CA SER A 334 -5.69 16.32 2.63
C SER A 334 -5.40 15.48 1.38
N SER A 335 -4.24 15.65 0.74
CA SER A 335 -3.85 14.95 -0.48
C SER A 335 -3.80 13.41 -0.33
N LYS A 336 -3.50 12.90 0.86
CA LYS A 336 -3.53 11.46 1.14
C LYS A 336 -4.93 10.97 1.54
N CYS A 337 -5.70 11.80 2.24
CA CYS A 337 -7.00 11.41 2.81
C CYS A 337 -8.16 11.49 1.83
N ARG A 338 -8.11 12.32 0.77
CA ARG A 338 -9.27 12.60 -0.12
C ARG A 338 -9.85 11.38 -0.84
N LYS A 339 -9.19 10.23 -0.80
CA LYS A 339 -9.63 8.96 -1.40
C LYS A 339 -10.41 8.03 -0.46
N LEU A 340 -10.40 8.29 0.88
CA LEU A 340 -10.93 7.34 1.86
C LEU A 340 -12.44 7.14 1.77
N HIS A 341 -13.21 8.17 1.48
CA HIS A 341 -14.66 8.07 1.31
C HIS A 341 -15.04 7.13 0.15
N ASN A 342 -14.14 6.94 -0.82
CA ASN A 342 -14.29 6.01 -1.93
C ASN A 342 -14.02 4.54 -1.56
N LEU A 343 -13.62 4.25 -0.31
CA LEU A 343 -13.58 2.90 0.24
C LEU A 343 -14.95 2.41 0.72
N VAL A 344 -15.88 3.33 0.97
CA VAL A 344 -17.25 3.04 1.43
C VAL A 344 -17.98 2.18 0.40
N ASN A 345 -18.72 1.19 0.88
CA ASN A 345 -19.56 0.32 0.05
C ASN A 345 -18.78 -0.27 -1.15
N SER A 346 -17.56 -0.75 -0.90
CA SER A 346 -16.65 -1.31 -1.90
C SER A 346 -16.26 -2.74 -1.55
N VAL A 347 -15.92 -3.57 -2.55
CA VAL A 347 -15.26 -4.86 -2.32
C VAL A 347 -13.75 -4.60 -2.29
N ILE A 348 -13.12 -4.92 -1.17
CA ILE A 348 -11.69 -4.65 -0.94
C ILE A 348 -10.96 -5.99 -0.80
N ILE A 349 -10.10 -6.30 -1.76
CA ILE A 349 -9.33 -7.53 -1.82
C ILE A 349 -7.91 -7.26 -1.34
N PHE A 350 -7.46 -7.98 -0.33
CA PHE A 350 -6.08 -7.99 0.13
C PHE A 350 -5.41 -9.25 -0.41
N ASP A 351 -4.61 -9.12 -1.45
CA ASP A 351 -3.83 -10.24 -1.98
C ASP A 351 -2.57 -10.45 -1.13
N GLU A 352 -2.19 -11.73 -0.96
CA GLU A 352 -1.09 -12.14 -0.09
C GLU A 352 -1.18 -11.51 1.32
N ALA A 353 -2.37 -11.59 1.95
CA ALA A 353 -2.67 -10.95 3.25
C ALA A 353 -1.70 -11.37 4.38
N GLN A 354 -1.01 -12.51 4.27
CA GLN A 354 0.02 -12.94 5.21
C GLN A 354 1.28 -12.06 5.19
N MET A 355 1.45 -11.23 4.15
CA MET A 355 2.61 -10.33 4.01
C MET A 355 2.43 -9.00 4.75
N LEU A 356 1.34 -8.80 5.47
CA LEU A 356 1.18 -7.61 6.33
C LEU A 356 2.29 -7.55 7.38
N PRO A 357 2.97 -6.40 7.55
CA PRO A 357 4.07 -6.27 8.49
C PRO A 357 3.63 -6.58 9.94
N LEU A 358 4.35 -7.44 10.63
CA LEU A 358 4.03 -7.82 12.01
C LEU A 358 3.96 -6.61 12.95
N CYS A 359 4.88 -5.66 12.79
CA CYS A 359 4.93 -4.43 13.63
C CYS A 359 3.70 -3.51 13.46
N HIS A 360 2.93 -3.68 12.40
CA HIS A 360 1.70 -2.96 12.08
C HIS A 360 0.47 -3.87 11.94
N LEU A 361 0.58 -5.15 12.31
CA LEU A 361 -0.49 -6.12 12.06
C LEU A 361 -1.80 -5.71 12.74
N ARG A 362 -1.73 -5.31 14.02
CA ARG A 362 -2.92 -4.89 14.77
C ARG A 362 -3.57 -3.64 14.18
N PRO A 363 -2.87 -2.51 13.89
CA PRO A 363 -3.45 -1.38 13.18
C PRO A 363 -4.05 -1.75 11.82
N CYS A 364 -3.37 -2.55 11.02
CA CYS A 364 -3.88 -2.97 9.71
C CYS A 364 -5.20 -3.74 9.84
N VAL A 365 -5.24 -4.73 10.74
CA VAL A 365 -6.45 -5.54 10.96
C VAL A 365 -7.59 -4.71 11.55
N ALA A 366 -7.30 -3.79 12.47
CA ALA A 366 -8.30 -2.91 13.04
C ALA A 366 -8.91 -1.97 11.98
N ALA A 367 -8.07 -1.39 11.11
CA ALA A 367 -8.54 -0.56 9.99
C ALA A 367 -9.39 -1.36 8.98
N MET A 368 -8.93 -2.56 8.61
CA MET A 368 -9.67 -3.47 7.73
C MET A 368 -11.05 -3.81 8.32
N ALA A 369 -11.09 -4.25 9.57
CA ALA A 369 -12.32 -4.58 10.28
C ALA A 369 -13.30 -3.39 10.32
N SER A 370 -12.78 -2.17 10.54
CA SER A 370 -13.59 -0.94 10.56
C SER A 370 -14.27 -0.63 9.24
N LEU A 371 -13.65 -0.99 8.11
CA LEU A 371 -14.26 -0.83 6.79
C LEU A 371 -15.48 -1.74 6.59
N ALA A 372 -15.45 -2.95 7.14
CA ALA A 372 -16.63 -3.82 7.12
C ALA A 372 -17.69 -3.36 8.13
N GLU A 373 -17.30 -3.07 9.36
CA GLU A 373 -18.18 -2.78 10.48
C GLU A 373 -18.91 -1.44 10.35
N TYR A 374 -18.20 -0.38 9.86
CA TYR A 374 -18.76 0.98 9.94
C TYR A 374 -19.19 1.58 8.60
N VAL A 375 -18.67 1.08 7.47
CA VAL A 375 -18.94 1.69 6.16
C VAL A 375 -19.42 0.70 5.08
N GLY A 376 -19.82 -0.51 5.51
CA GLY A 376 -20.51 -1.47 4.67
C GLY A 376 -19.69 -2.06 3.53
N SER A 377 -18.36 -2.05 3.64
CA SER A 377 -17.47 -2.66 2.64
C SER A 377 -17.36 -4.16 2.89
N THR A 378 -17.12 -4.93 1.83
CA THR A 378 -16.81 -6.35 1.93
C THR A 378 -15.30 -6.55 1.79
N LEU A 379 -14.69 -7.29 2.72
CA LEU A 379 -13.28 -7.62 2.69
C LEU A 379 -13.05 -9.02 2.19
N VAL A 380 -12.02 -9.21 1.37
CA VAL A 380 -11.56 -10.53 0.91
C VAL A 380 -10.07 -10.66 1.18
N LEU A 381 -9.70 -11.57 2.06
CA LEU A 381 -8.31 -11.87 2.39
C LEU A 381 -7.85 -13.05 1.53
N CYS A 382 -7.13 -12.75 0.45
CA CYS A 382 -6.56 -13.76 -0.42
C CYS A 382 -5.18 -14.19 0.08
N THR A 383 -4.97 -15.48 0.22
CA THR A 383 -3.71 -16.02 0.72
C THR A 383 -3.48 -17.43 0.21
N ALA A 384 -2.20 -17.78 -0.02
CA ALA A 384 -1.80 -19.17 -0.17
C ALA A 384 -1.61 -19.87 1.18
N THR A 385 -1.48 -19.10 2.26
CA THR A 385 -1.21 -19.59 3.61
C THR A 385 -2.08 -18.80 4.58
N GLN A 386 -3.08 -19.44 5.19
CA GLN A 386 -4.07 -18.73 5.99
C GLN A 386 -3.46 -18.19 7.31
N PRO A 387 -3.26 -16.88 7.45
CA PRO A 387 -2.72 -16.29 8.67
C PRO A 387 -3.78 -16.17 9.74
N SER A 388 -4.61 -17.13 10.04
CA SER A 388 -5.62 -17.13 11.14
C SER A 388 -5.88 -15.73 11.80
N LEU A 389 -6.23 -14.72 10.98
CA LEU A 389 -6.50 -13.35 11.46
C LEU A 389 -7.92 -13.22 12.07
N SER A 390 -8.69 -14.30 12.05
CA SER A 390 -10.11 -14.31 12.45
C SER A 390 -10.33 -13.78 13.88
N ASP A 391 -9.44 -14.10 14.82
CA ASP A 391 -9.58 -13.64 16.20
C ASP A 391 -9.36 -12.13 16.33
N LEU A 392 -8.34 -11.60 15.64
CA LEU A 392 -8.08 -10.17 15.58
C LEU A 392 -9.19 -9.42 14.85
N LEU A 393 -9.67 -9.95 13.72
CA LEU A 393 -10.78 -9.35 12.97
C LEU A 393 -12.05 -9.29 13.82
N ARG A 394 -12.37 -10.37 14.56
CA ARG A 394 -13.52 -10.42 15.46
C ARG A 394 -13.43 -9.41 16.60
N THR A 395 -12.22 -9.07 17.05
CA THR A 395 -12.02 -8.04 18.08
C THR A 395 -12.53 -6.68 17.62
N TYR A 396 -12.28 -6.31 16.34
CA TYR A 396 -12.61 -4.99 15.79
C TYR A 396 -13.86 -4.96 14.91
N ALA A 397 -14.38 -6.11 14.52
CA ALA A 397 -15.65 -6.26 13.79
C ALA A 397 -16.47 -7.39 14.40
N PRO A 398 -17.00 -7.23 15.63
CA PRO A 398 -17.74 -8.27 16.33
C PRO A 398 -19.05 -8.66 15.65
N GLY A 399 -19.62 -7.77 14.83
CA GLY A 399 -20.82 -8.02 14.02
C GLY A 399 -20.59 -8.96 12.84
N HIS A 400 -19.34 -9.30 12.51
CA HIS A 400 -19.01 -10.09 11.33
C HIS A 400 -18.36 -11.44 11.66
N THR A 401 -18.77 -12.46 10.93
CA THR A 401 -18.09 -13.78 10.92
C THR A 401 -17.20 -13.85 9.70
N VAL A 402 -15.95 -14.30 9.87
CA VAL A 402 -15.03 -14.55 8.75
C VAL A 402 -15.45 -15.86 8.06
N MET A 403 -15.73 -15.81 6.77
CA MET A 403 -16.19 -16.95 5.98
C MET A 403 -15.20 -17.33 4.89
N GLU A 404 -14.89 -18.63 4.75
CA GLU A 404 -14.05 -19.12 3.65
C GLU A 404 -14.88 -19.24 2.37
N LEU A 405 -14.35 -18.71 1.26
CA LEU A 405 -15.00 -18.78 -0.07
C LEU A 405 -14.89 -20.18 -0.68
N CYS A 406 -13.75 -20.86 -0.47
CA CYS A 406 -13.48 -22.21 -0.96
C CYS A 406 -13.37 -23.19 0.22
N PRO A 407 -14.44 -23.74 0.77
CA PRO A 407 -14.42 -24.53 2.02
C PRO A 407 -13.65 -25.86 1.92
N GLN A 408 -13.36 -26.38 0.73
CA GLN A 408 -12.62 -27.64 0.51
C GLN A 408 -11.12 -27.43 0.40
N THR A 409 -10.54 -26.60 1.26
CA THR A 409 -9.13 -26.18 1.16
C THR A 409 -8.14 -27.34 1.24
N GLU A 410 -8.31 -28.32 2.11
CA GLU A 410 -7.39 -29.49 2.25
C GLU A 410 -7.31 -30.30 0.95
N GLU A 411 -8.45 -30.69 0.37
CA GLU A 411 -8.48 -31.43 -0.91
C GLU A 411 -7.79 -30.64 -2.03
N ILE A 412 -8.02 -29.33 -2.06
CA ILE A 412 -7.38 -28.44 -3.05
C ILE A 412 -5.87 -28.43 -2.85
N TYR A 413 -5.38 -28.29 -1.62
CA TYR A 413 -3.96 -28.26 -1.32
C TYR A 413 -3.27 -29.57 -1.71
N ASP A 414 -3.84 -30.72 -1.40
CA ASP A 414 -3.28 -32.03 -1.75
C ASP A 414 -3.17 -32.22 -3.26
N ARG A 415 -4.21 -31.81 -4.01
CA ARG A 415 -4.21 -31.91 -5.49
C ARG A 415 -3.31 -30.90 -6.18
N PHE A 416 -3.02 -29.76 -5.53
CA PHE A 416 -2.06 -28.78 -6.02
C PHE A 416 -0.61 -29.03 -5.54
N ARG A 417 -0.38 -30.14 -4.84
CA ARG A 417 0.97 -30.48 -4.36
C ARG A 417 1.90 -30.77 -5.55
N ARG A 418 2.96 -29.98 -5.66
CA ARG A 418 3.89 -30.02 -6.78
C ARG A 418 5.33 -30.28 -6.38
N VAL A 419 5.59 -30.32 -5.06
CA VAL A 419 6.94 -30.42 -4.51
C VAL A 419 6.94 -31.33 -3.29
N THR A 420 8.13 -31.88 -3.01
CA THR A 420 8.44 -32.62 -1.80
C THR A 420 9.46 -31.85 -0.99
N PHE A 421 9.21 -31.68 0.31
CA PHE A 421 10.14 -31.00 1.21
C PHE A 421 11.13 -31.98 1.81
N ARG A 422 12.38 -31.52 1.92
CA ARG A 422 13.48 -32.24 2.63
C ARG A 422 14.16 -31.27 3.59
N GLN A 423 14.46 -31.73 4.80
CA GLN A 423 15.28 -30.98 5.75
C GLN A 423 16.72 -31.46 5.63
N ALA A 424 17.66 -30.56 5.42
CA ALA A 424 19.07 -30.87 5.28
C ALA A 424 19.89 -30.58 6.56
N GLY A 425 19.26 -30.02 7.59
CA GLY A 425 19.95 -29.57 8.80
C GLY A 425 20.90 -28.40 8.54
N VAL A 426 21.97 -28.30 9.31
CA VAL A 426 22.98 -27.26 9.15
C VAL A 426 23.93 -27.62 8.02
N LEU A 427 24.12 -26.71 7.09
CA LEU A 427 25.06 -26.81 5.98
C LEU A 427 26.10 -25.69 6.06
N GLU A 428 27.35 -26.06 5.98
CA GLU A 428 28.48 -25.17 5.72
C GLU A 428 28.38 -24.62 4.28
N ASP A 429 28.87 -23.42 4.04
CA ASP A 429 28.79 -22.77 2.72
C ASP A 429 29.46 -23.59 1.62
N ASP A 430 30.58 -24.27 1.90
CA ASP A 430 31.27 -25.10 0.91
C ASP A 430 30.44 -26.34 0.55
N ALA A 431 29.84 -27.00 1.55
CA ALA A 431 28.97 -28.17 1.31
C ALA A 431 27.67 -27.74 0.55
N LEU A 432 27.14 -26.56 0.85
CA LEU A 432 26.00 -26.01 0.10
C LEU A 432 26.39 -25.74 -1.35
N THR A 433 27.53 -25.09 -1.57
CA THR A 433 28.02 -24.71 -2.90
C THR A 433 28.30 -25.96 -3.75
N GLU A 434 28.88 -27.01 -3.17
CA GLU A 434 29.06 -28.28 -3.84
C GLU A 434 27.74 -28.91 -4.28
N ARG A 435 26.72 -28.92 -3.38
CA ARG A 435 25.39 -29.43 -3.73
C ARG A 435 24.73 -28.60 -4.84
N LEU A 436 24.81 -27.26 -4.78
CA LEU A 436 24.27 -26.39 -5.82
C LEU A 436 24.94 -26.60 -7.17
N SER A 437 26.29 -26.82 -7.17
CA SER A 437 27.08 -27.05 -8.39
C SER A 437 26.71 -28.35 -9.10
N ASN A 438 26.24 -29.37 -8.38
CA ASN A 438 25.79 -30.63 -8.93
C ASN A 438 24.45 -30.57 -9.68
N HIS A 439 23.70 -29.47 -9.53
CA HIS A 439 22.46 -29.27 -10.27
C HIS A 439 22.72 -28.46 -11.56
N ARG A 440 22.05 -28.83 -12.63
CA ARG A 440 22.06 -28.06 -13.89
C ARG A 440 21.23 -26.76 -13.74
N GLN A 441 20.08 -26.88 -13.10
CA GLN A 441 19.17 -25.74 -12.81
C GLN A 441 18.74 -25.84 -11.36
N VAL A 442 19.02 -24.79 -10.58
CA VAL A 442 18.68 -24.71 -9.15
C VAL A 442 18.50 -23.28 -8.69
N LEU A 443 17.56 -23.07 -7.79
CA LEU A 443 17.40 -21.81 -7.06
C LEU A 443 17.82 -22.03 -5.61
N CYS A 444 18.69 -21.16 -5.09
CA CYS A 444 19.03 -21.05 -3.68
C CYS A 444 18.56 -19.70 -3.14
N VAL A 445 17.73 -19.71 -2.10
CA VAL A 445 17.24 -18.49 -1.46
C VAL A 445 17.75 -18.40 -0.04
N VAL A 446 18.37 -17.28 0.31
CA VAL A 446 19.00 -17.03 1.62
C VAL A 446 18.47 -15.78 2.28
N ASN A 447 18.71 -15.63 3.60
CA ASN A 447 18.09 -14.60 4.44
C ASN A 447 18.83 -13.25 4.43
N SER A 448 20.04 -13.18 3.88
CA SER A 448 20.80 -11.94 3.85
C SER A 448 21.49 -11.70 2.51
N ARG A 449 21.68 -10.41 2.17
CA ARG A 449 22.44 -9.99 0.98
C ARG A 449 23.89 -10.50 1.03
N ARG A 450 24.51 -10.48 2.22
CA ARG A 450 25.86 -10.98 2.46
C ARG A 450 25.96 -12.48 2.19
N ALA A 451 25.03 -13.27 2.72
CA ALA A 451 24.99 -14.71 2.44
C ALA A 451 24.83 -15.01 0.95
N ALA A 452 23.95 -14.27 0.25
CA ALA A 452 23.75 -14.44 -1.18
C ALA A 452 25.04 -14.20 -1.97
N GLN A 453 25.76 -13.14 -1.65
CA GLN A 453 27.03 -12.81 -2.29
C GLN A 453 28.12 -13.85 -1.98
N GLN A 454 28.31 -14.22 -0.70
CA GLN A 454 29.30 -15.22 -0.26
C GLN A 454 29.14 -16.57 -0.94
N ILE A 455 27.90 -17.06 -1.08
CA ILE A 455 27.61 -18.32 -1.75
C ILE A 455 27.82 -18.16 -3.26
N PHE A 456 27.37 -17.06 -3.86
CA PHE A 456 27.55 -16.79 -5.29
C PHE A 456 29.02 -16.74 -5.70
N ASP A 457 29.88 -16.10 -4.91
CA ASP A 457 31.31 -15.95 -5.20
C ASP A 457 32.06 -17.30 -5.20
N ARG A 458 31.53 -18.31 -4.51
CA ARG A 458 32.07 -19.67 -4.48
C ARG A 458 31.59 -20.53 -5.64
N LEU A 459 30.53 -20.15 -6.36
CA LEU A 459 29.98 -20.87 -7.49
C LEU A 459 30.80 -20.66 -8.78
N PRO A 460 30.78 -21.58 -9.73
CA PRO A 460 31.34 -21.37 -11.07
C PRO A 460 30.74 -20.13 -11.73
N LYS A 461 31.55 -19.37 -12.47
CA LYS A 461 31.07 -18.14 -13.12
C LYS A 461 30.02 -18.38 -14.22
N GLU A 462 30.10 -19.50 -14.91
CA GLU A 462 29.22 -19.82 -16.04
C GLU A 462 27.85 -20.36 -15.59
N GLY A 463 26.80 -19.78 -16.11
CA GLY A 463 25.42 -20.19 -15.80
C GLY A 463 25.01 -19.95 -14.35
N CYS A 464 25.73 -19.07 -13.61
CA CYS A 464 25.43 -18.71 -12.25
C CYS A 464 25.02 -17.23 -12.14
N PHE A 465 23.94 -16.97 -11.42
CA PHE A 465 23.32 -15.65 -11.26
C PHE A 465 23.12 -15.31 -9.79
N HIS A 466 23.33 -14.03 -9.47
CA HIS A 466 23.01 -13.44 -8.18
C HIS A 466 21.83 -12.49 -8.33
N LEU A 467 20.93 -12.49 -7.36
CA LEU A 467 19.80 -11.55 -7.31
C LEU A 467 19.61 -11.00 -5.89
N SER A 468 19.81 -9.71 -5.74
CA SER A 468 19.53 -9.01 -4.48
C SER A 468 19.10 -7.57 -4.71
N THR A 469 18.67 -6.90 -3.66
CA THR A 469 18.33 -5.47 -3.69
C THR A 469 19.55 -4.54 -3.72
N LEU A 470 20.77 -5.08 -3.74
CA LEU A 470 22.00 -4.33 -4.00
C LEU A 470 22.22 -4.01 -5.47
N MET A 471 21.47 -4.63 -6.35
CA MET A 471 21.49 -4.40 -7.79
C MET A 471 20.45 -3.36 -8.17
N ILE A 472 20.76 -2.49 -9.13
CA ILE A 472 19.78 -1.54 -9.69
C ILE A 472 18.63 -2.28 -10.38
N PRO A 473 17.41 -1.73 -10.39
CA PRO A 473 16.23 -2.36 -10.99
C PRO A 473 16.40 -2.78 -12.45
N THR A 474 17.02 -1.95 -13.28
CA THR A 474 17.25 -2.25 -14.71
C THR A 474 18.11 -3.51 -14.91
N GLN A 475 19.15 -3.66 -14.10
CA GLN A 475 20.03 -4.82 -14.16
C GLN A 475 19.33 -6.08 -13.66
N ARG A 476 18.57 -6.00 -12.55
CA ARG A 476 17.77 -7.13 -12.07
C ARG A 476 16.79 -7.62 -13.12
N GLN A 477 16.16 -6.71 -13.86
CA GLN A 477 15.24 -7.06 -14.93
C GLN A 477 15.94 -7.81 -16.06
N ALA A 478 17.10 -7.34 -16.50
CA ALA A 478 17.89 -8.01 -17.54
C ALA A 478 18.34 -9.43 -17.12
N ILE A 479 18.82 -9.59 -15.88
CA ILE A 479 19.22 -10.90 -15.35
C ILE A 479 18.02 -11.85 -15.23
N LEU A 480 16.87 -11.37 -14.79
CA LEU A 480 15.65 -12.18 -14.71
C LEU A 480 15.19 -12.66 -16.07
N GLU A 481 15.34 -11.86 -17.12
CA GLU A 481 15.01 -12.24 -18.49
C GLU A 481 15.95 -13.34 -18.97
N GLU A 482 17.26 -13.21 -18.73
CA GLU A 482 18.25 -14.25 -19.05
C GLU A 482 17.97 -15.55 -18.28
N ILE A 483 17.66 -15.49 -17.00
CA ILE A 483 17.28 -16.65 -16.20
C ILE A 483 16.07 -17.36 -16.81
N ARG A 484 15.01 -16.64 -17.17
CA ARG A 484 13.81 -17.22 -17.81
C ARG A 484 14.14 -17.92 -19.10
N GLN A 485 14.96 -17.30 -19.95
CA GLN A 485 15.35 -17.89 -21.22
C GLN A 485 16.16 -19.17 -21.02
N ARG A 486 17.17 -19.17 -20.13
CA ARG A 486 17.98 -20.36 -19.81
C ARG A 486 17.14 -21.49 -19.20
N LEU A 487 16.20 -21.18 -18.33
CA LEU A 487 15.29 -22.18 -17.76
C LEU A 487 14.44 -22.83 -18.84
N LYS A 488 13.93 -22.05 -19.80
CA LYS A 488 13.12 -22.51 -20.93
C LYS A 488 13.92 -23.40 -21.88
N ASP A 489 15.18 -23.04 -22.16
CA ASP A 489 16.05 -23.74 -23.08
C ASP A 489 16.77 -24.95 -22.44
N GLY A 490 16.56 -25.14 -21.12
CA GLY A 490 17.18 -26.23 -20.37
C GLY A 490 18.69 -26.04 -20.15
N GLU A 491 19.21 -24.82 -20.32
CA GLU A 491 20.61 -24.49 -20.12
C GLU A 491 20.99 -24.47 -18.61
N PRO A 492 22.31 -24.59 -18.29
CA PRO A 492 22.76 -24.40 -16.90
C PRO A 492 22.32 -23.06 -16.34
N CYS A 493 21.59 -23.10 -15.22
CA CYS A 493 21.05 -21.91 -14.55
C CYS A 493 21.01 -22.14 -13.04
N ARG A 494 22.01 -21.61 -12.33
CA ARG A 494 22.13 -21.67 -10.87
C ARG A 494 21.95 -20.26 -10.32
N VAL A 495 20.91 -20.07 -9.54
CA VAL A 495 20.55 -18.74 -9.02
C VAL A 495 20.70 -18.72 -7.52
N VAL A 496 21.45 -17.76 -7.00
CA VAL A 496 21.49 -17.43 -5.57
C VAL A 496 20.77 -16.09 -5.37
N SER A 497 19.74 -16.09 -4.56
CA SER A 497 18.90 -14.90 -4.35
C SER A 497 18.58 -14.67 -2.88
N THR A 498 18.26 -13.44 -2.54
CA THR A 498 17.50 -13.14 -1.31
C THR A 498 16.01 -13.40 -1.54
N SER A 499 15.16 -13.12 -0.54
CA SER A 499 13.69 -13.21 -0.65
C SER A 499 13.08 -12.41 -1.82
N LEU A 500 13.86 -11.60 -2.52
CA LEU A 500 13.43 -10.85 -3.71
C LEU A 500 12.74 -11.72 -4.77
N ILE A 501 13.15 -12.98 -4.92
CA ILE A 501 12.60 -13.91 -5.92
C ILE A 501 11.29 -14.58 -5.46
N GLU A 502 10.96 -14.51 -4.17
CA GLU A 502 9.80 -15.19 -3.59
C GLU A 502 8.48 -14.60 -4.06
N ALA A 503 8.42 -13.28 -4.29
CA ALA A 503 7.22 -12.58 -4.70
C ALA A 503 7.40 -11.88 -6.07
N GLY A 504 6.38 -11.98 -6.94
CA GLY A 504 6.33 -11.23 -8.20
C GLY A 504 7.24 -11.72 -9.32
N VAL A 505 8.04 -12.75 -9.11
CA VAL A 505 8.94 -13.26 -10.14
C VAL A 505 8.38 -14.56 -10.74
N ASP A 506 8.23 -14.59 -12.06
CA ASP A 506 7.76 -15.77 -12.79
C ASP A 506 8.94 -16.59 -13.30
N VAL A 507 9.31 -17.62 -12.50
CA VAL A 507 10.38 -18.59 -12.80
C VAL A 507 9.95 -19.98 -12.35
N ASP A 508 10.43 -21.03 -13.04
CA ASP A 508 10.11 -22.43 -12.76
C ASP A 508 11.37 -23.28 -12.70
N PHE A 509 11.87 -23.52 -11.48
CA PHE A 509 13.05 -24.36 -11.24
C PHE A 509 12.69 -25.83 -10.95
N PRO A 510 13.53 -26.80 -11.33
CA PRO A 510 13.33 -28.21 -10.99
C PRO A 510 13.58 -28.48 -9.48
N THR A 511 14.47 -27.74 -8.85
CA THR A 511 14.80 -27.88 -7.43
C THR A 511 15.10 -26.53 -6.78
N VAL A 512 14.77 -26.40 -5.49
CA VAL A 512 14.97 -25.18 -4.72
C VAL A 512 15.62 -25.52 -3.38
N TYR A 513 16.61 -24.74 -3.00
CA TYR A 513 17.20 -24.70 -1.66
C TYR A 513 16.74 -23.42 -0.97
N ARG A 514 16.21 -23.54 0.24
CA ARG A 514 15.75 -22.38 1.04
C ARG A 514 16.37 -22.43 2.42
N GLU A 515 17.14 -21.40 2.77
CA GLU A 515 17.59 -21.21 4.15
C GLU A 515 16.38 -21.07 5.08
N LEU A 516 16.44 -21.66 6.28
CA LEU A 516 15.34 -21.62 7.24
C LEU A 516 14.93 -20.18 7.56
N ALA A 517 13.67 -19.87 7.31
CA ALA A 517 13.05 -18.57 7.46
C ALA A 517 11.63 -18.70 8.03
N GLY A 518 10.78 -17.69 7.88
CA GLY A 518 9.35 -17.83 8.10
C GLY A 518 8.75 -18.92 7.20
N LEU A 519 7.80 -19.69 7.70
CA LEU A 519 7.17 -20.76 6.93
C LEU A 519 6.48 -20.25 5.66
N ASP A 520 5.89 -19.05 5.72
CA ASP A 520 5.33 -18.33 4.59
C ASP A 520 6.36 -18.09 3.48
N SER A 521 7.56 -17.67 3.84
CA SER A 521 8.69 -17.45 2.93
C SER A 521 9.20 -18.78 2.32
N ILE A 522 9.27 -19.86 3.12
CA ILE A 522 9.62 -21.19 2.62
C ILE A 522 8.62 -21.66 1.56
N LEU A 523 7.31 -21.44 1.80
CA LEU A 523 6.26 -21.84 0.87
C LEU A 523 6.25 -20.96 -0.40
N GLN A 524 6.59 -19.68 -0.30
CA GLN A 524 6.75 -18.80 -1.47
C GLN A 524 7.94 -19.23 -2.34
N ALA A 525 9.08 -19.58 -1.73
CA ALA A 525 10.22 -20.13 -2.43
C ALA A 525 9.87 -21.49 -3.10
N ALA A 526 9.13 -22.36 -2.38
CA ALA A 526 8.59 -23.60 -2.93
C ALA A 526 7.68 -23.39 -4.14
N GLY A 527 6.94 -22.28 -4.16
CA GLY A 527 6.12 -21.84 -5.30
C GLY A 527 6.93 -21.50 -6.57
N ARG A 528 8.26 -21.48 -6.51
CA ARG A 528 9.19 -21.34 -7.64
C ARG A 528 9.75 -22.68 -8.10
N CYS A 529 9.43 -23.76 -7.40
CA CYS A 529 9.78 -25.13 -7.76
C CYS A 529 8.60 -25.81 -8.46
N ASN A 530 8.82 -26.36 -9.65
CA ASN A 530 7.78 -27.04 -10.43
C ASN A 530 6.48 -26.21 -10.54
N ARG A 531 6.64 -24.92 -10.75
CA ARG A 531 5.54 -23.95 -10.75
C ARG A 531 4.46 -24.27 -11.78
N GLU A 532 4.86 -24.76 -12.94
CA GLU A 532 3.95 -25.14 -14.02
C GLU A 532 3.36 -26.55 -13.85
N GLY A 533 3.83 -27.33 -12.87
CA GLY A 533 3.37 -28.69 -12.62
C GLY A 533 3.74 -29.68 -13.73
N LYS A 534 4.85 -29.44 -14.44
CA LYS A 534 5.32 -30.29 -15.55
C LYS A 534 6.09 -31.52 -15.10
N ARG A 535 6.54 -31.55 -13.84
CA ARG A 535 7.34 -32.61 -13.24
C ARG A 535 6.54 -33.30 -12.13
N ALA A 536 6.93 -34.54 -11.80
CA ALA A 536 6.36 -35.20 -10.64
C ALA A 536 6.79 -34.51 -9.33
N ALA A 537 5.93 -34.55 -8.33
CA ALA A 537 6.18 -33.87 -7.06
C ALA A 537 7.36 -34.46 -6.27
N ASP A 538 7.62 -35.74 -6.42
CA ASP A 538 8.73 -36.49 -5.81
C ASP A 538 10.08 -36.23 -6.49
N GLU A 539 10.05 -35.75 -7.74
CA GLU A 539 11.25 -35.28 -8.48
C GLU A 539 11.55 -33.79 -8.22
N SER A 540 10.59 -33.06 -7.68
CA SER A 540 10.66 -31.60 -7.48
C SER A 540 10.94 -31.29 -6.01
N ILE A 541 12.21 -31.21 -5.64
CA ILE A 541 12.62 -31.17 -4.24
C ILE A 541 12.86 -29.72 -3.78
N VAL A 542 12.24 -29.39 -2.67
CA VAL A 542 12.52 -28.16 -1.90
C VAL A 542 13.31 -28.54 -0.66
N THR A 543 14.58 -28.17 -0.63
CA THR A 543 15.49 -28.48 0.48
C THR A 543 15.55 -27.28 1.44
N VAL A 544 15.06 -27.46 2.66
CA VAL A 544 15.20 -26.48 3.75
C VAL A 544 16.49 -26.78 4.51
N PHE A 545 17.33 -25.76 4.68
CA PHE A 545 18.63 -25.89 5.36
C PHE A 545 18.85 -24.73 6.33
N GLU A 546 19.76 -24.90 7.26
CA GLU A 546 20.24 -23.85 8.15
C GLU A 546 21.71 -23.57 7.84
N ARG A 547 22.15 -22.33 7.99
CA ARG A 547 23.57 -21.97 7.94
C ARG A 547 24.14 -21.98 9.37
N THR A 548 25.47 -22.09 9.47
CA THR A 548 26.20 -21.96 10.74
C THR A 548 26.08 -20.56 11.34
N GLU A 549 25.93 -19.52 10.49
CA GLU A 549 25.67 -18.17 10.94
C GLU A 549 24.22 -18.02 11.44
N LEU A 550 24.07 -17.27 12.52
CA LEU A 550 22.74 -16.97 13.07
C LEU A 550 21.92 -16.11 12.07
N PRO A 551 20.61 -16.36 11.94
CA PRO A 551 19.75 -15.55 11.10
C PRO A 551 19.75 -14.10 11.59
N PRO A 552 19.62 -13.12 10.66
CA PRO A 552 19.46 -11.70 11.01
C PRO A 552 18.37 -11.50 12.05
N LEU A 553 18.53 -10.51 12.93
CA LEU A 553 17.62 -10.24 14.06
C LEU A 553 16.15 -10.17 13.63
N LEU A 554 15.90 -9.55 12.47
CA LEU A 554 14.56 -9.40 11.90
C LEU A 554 13.85 -10.75 11.64
N PHE A 555 14.60 -11.80 11.31
CA PHE A 555 14.04 -13.11 10.98
C PHE A 555 13.95 -14.08 12.16
N ARG A 556 14.58 -13.78 13.32
CA ARG A 556 14.70 -14.74 14.45
C ARG A 556 13.35 -15.20 14.98
N THR A 557 12.40 -14.29 15.15
CA THR A 557 11.05 -14.63 15.63
C THR A 557 10.34 -15.57 14.64
N ALA A 558 10.40 -15.28 13.35
CA ALA A 558 9.78 -16.11 12.32
C ALA A 558 10.47 -17.49 12.21
N VAL A 559 11.80 -17.52 12.28
CA VAL A 559 12.58 -18.77 12.31
C VAL A 559 12.23 -19.63 13.55
N GLY A 560 12.11 -19.00 14.72
CA GLY A 560 11.69 -19.69 15.94
C GLY A 560 10.30 -20.30 15.83
N ALA A 561 9.34 -19.54 15.31
CA ALA A 561 7.98 -20.01 15.05
C ALA A 561 7.95 -21.16 14.03
N THR A 562 8.80 -21.08 12.97
CA THR A 562 8.91 -22.15 11.97
C THR A 562 9.47 -23.43 12.55
N ARG A 563 10.56 -23.36 13.34
CA ARG A 563 11.12 -24.55 14.03
C ARG A 563 10.07 -25.23 14.88
N HIS A 564 9.34 -24.46 15.71
CA HIS A 564 8.26 -24.99 16.53
C HIS A 564 7.13 -25.60 15.70
N ALA A 565 6.76 -24.98 14.56
CA ALA A 565 5.72 -25.51 13.68
C ALA A 565 6.12 -26.80 13.00
N LEU A 566 7.40 -26.95 12.60
CA LEU A 566 7.96 -28.13 11.94
C LEU A 566 8.40 -29.24 12.90
N ASP A 567 8.35 -29.01 14.21
CA ASP A 567 8.74 -29.99 15.21
C ASP A 567 7.99 -31.33 15.03
N GLY A 568 8.70 -32.45 15.19
CA GLY A 568 8.17 -33.79 14.93
C GLY A 568 8.11 -34.16 13.44
N GLY A 569 8.81 -33.46 12.55
CA GLY A 569 8.90 -33.81 11.11
C GLY A 569 7.64 -33.50 10.31
N ARG A 570 6.84 -32.51 10.74
CA ARG A 570 5.61 -32.10 10.02
C ARG A 570 5.90 -31.58 8.63
N ASP A 571 4.98 -31.82 7.72
CA ASP A 571 5.04 -31.28 6.36
C ASP A 571 4.84 -29.76 6.37
N PRO A 572 5.80 -28.96 5.84
CA PRO A 572 5.67 -27.52 5.74
C PRO A 572 4.42 -27.04 5.00
N ALA A 573 3.93 -27.81 4.02
CA ALA A 573 2.76 -27.46 3.23
C ALA A 573 1.42 -27.85 3.88
N ALA A 574 1.44 -28.61 4.98
CA ALA A 574 0.20 -29.00 5.65
C ALA A 574 -0.50 -27.78 6.29
N GLN A 575 -1.81 -27.69 6.14
CA GLN A 575 -2.60 -26.57 6.67
C GLN A 575 -2.47 -26.44 8.19
N GLU A 576 -2.42 -27.54 8.92
CA GLU A 576 -2.21 -27.55 10.37
C GLU A 576 -0.86 -26.94 10.76
N THR A 577 0.21 -27.26 10.00
CA THR A 577 1.55 -26.70 10.23
C THR A 577 1.57 -25.19 10.03
N MET A 578 0.89 -24.70 8.98
CA MET A 578 0.75 -23.27 8.71
C MET A 578 -0.03 -22.54 9.81
N GLN A 579 -1.14 -23.11 10.26
CA GLN A 579 -1.93 -22.55 11.36
C GLN A 579 -1.12 -22.48 12.67
N ARG A 580 -0.35 -23.54 12.96
CA ARG A 580 0.54 -23.60 14.12
C ARG A 580 1.63 -22.52 14.03
N TYR A 581 2.26 -22.35 12.86
CA TYR A 581 3.25 -21.31 12.60
C TYR A 581 2.70 -19.90 12.88
N PHE A 582 1.57 -19.53 12.26
CA PHE A 582 1.03 -18.19 12.43
C PHE A 582 0.53 -17.93 13.86
N ARG A 583 0.03 -18.94 14.57
CA ARG A 583 -0.34 -18.83 15.97
C ARG A 583 0.88 -18.55 16.83
N GLU A 584 1.93 -19.33 16.66
CA GLU A 584 3.19 -19.17 17.38
C GLU A 584 3.85 -17.82 17.08
N LEU A 585 3.92 -17.44 15.81
CA LEU A 585 4.47 -16.16 15.39
C LEU A 585 3.78 -14.98 16.08
N ARG A 586 2.46 -15.01 16.18
CA ARG A 586 1.69 -13.97 16.90
C ARG A 586 1.93 -14.00 18.40
N THR A 587 1.99 -15.19 18.98
CA THR A 587 2.27 -15.36 20.41
C THR A 587 3.64 -14.79 20.77
N LEU A 588 4.66 -15.10 19.98
CA LEU A 588 6.03 -14.59 20.18
C LEU A 588 6.13 -13.08 19.91
N SER A 589 5.32 -12.55 19.00
CA SER A 589 5.30 -11.11 18.67
C SER A 589 4.59 -10.26 19.73
N GLY A 590 3.55 -10.80 20.39
CA GLY A 590 2.86 -10.15 21.50
C GLY A 590 2.46 -8.69 21.24
N GLU A 591 2.94 -7.76 22.07
CA GLU A 591 2.66 -6.32 21.95
C GLU A 591 3.33 -5.67 20.73
N THR A 592 4.35 -6.30 20.14
CA THR A 592 5.01 -5.76 18.95
C THR A 592 4.14 -5.80 17.70
N LEU A 593 2.96 -6.43 17.74
CA LEU A 593 1.95 -6.36 16.69
C LEU A 593 1.34 -4.95 16.51
N ASP A 594 1.54 -4.08 17.48
CA ASP A 594 1.27 -2.64 17.45
C ASP A 594 2.49 -1.89 18.01
N LYS A 595 3.64 -2.06 17.38
CA LYS A 595 4.96 -1.57 17.85
C LYS A 595 4.95 -0.08 18.21
N TYR A 596 4.20 0.72 17.45
CA TYR A 596 4.11 2.17 17.62
C TYR A 596 2.90 2.62 18.42
N GLY A 597 2.12 1.67 18.98
CA GLY A 597 0.98 1.95 19.83
C GLY A 597 -0.15 2.72 19.14
N VAL A 598 -0.32 2.52 17.82
CA VAL A 598 -1.33 3.22 17.01
C VAL A 598 -2.74 2.95 17.49
N VAL A 599 -3.09 1.67 17.66
CA VAL A 599 -4.42 1.27 18.16
C VAL A 599 -4.60 1.73 19.59
N LYS A 600 -3.60 1.50 20.44
CA LYS A 600 -3.61 1.94 21.83
C LYS A 600 -3.83 3.44 21.96
N ALA A 601 -3.20 4.24 21.11
CA ALA A 601 -3.37 5.70 21.09
C ALA A 601 -4.82 6.13 20.79
N PHE A 602 -5.54 5.38 19.96
CA PHE A 602 -6.95 5.66 19.68
C PHE A 602 -7.92 5.00 20.66
N GLU A 603 -7.55 3.91 21.34
CA GLU A 603 -8.40 3.30 22.36
C GLU A 603 -8.38 4.08 23.68
N THR A 604 -7.23 4.58 24.08
CA THR A 604 -7.02 5.19 25.40
C THR A 604 -6.65 6.68 25.36
N GLY A 605 -6.41 7.25 24.19
CA GLY A 605 -5.76 8.54 24.02
C GLY A 605 -4.28 8.49 24.36
N ILE A 606 -3.59 9.60 24.19
CA ILE A 606 -2.25 9.88 24.71
C ILE A 606 -2.33 11.00 25.75
N SER A 607 -1.29 11.16 26.57
CA SER A 607 -1.28 12.19 27.61
C SER A 607 -1.67 13.56 27.05
N GLY A 608 -2.77 14.11 27.57
CA GLY A 608 -3.29 15.42 27.15
C GLY A 608 -4.06 15.46 25.82
N CYS A 609 -4.28 14.32 25.14
CA CYS A 609 -5.01 14.28 23.87
C CYS A 609 -5.92 13.04 23.75
N SER A 610 -7.21 13.24 23.50
CA SER A 610 -8.17 12.15 23.36
C SER A 610 -8.12 11.47 21.97
N LEU A 611 -7.86 12.23 20.91
CA LEU A 611 -7.74 11.73 19.53
C LEU A 611 -6.47 12.31 18.88
N PRO A 612 -5.34 11.57 18.93
CA PRO A 612 -4.05 12.03 18.43
C PRO A 612 -3.89 11.74 16.93
N LEU A 613 -4.73 12.35 16.08
CA LEU A 613 -4.80 12.05 14.65
C LEU A 613 -3.52 12.44 13.91
N ARG A 614 -2.96 13.62 14.23
CA ARG A 614 -1.72 14.11 13.65
C ARG A 614 -0.52 13.32 14.17
N THR A 615 -0.43 13.16 15.50
CA THR A 615 0.66 12.40 16.14
C THR A 615 0.74 10.98 15.60
N VAL A 616 -0.38 10.29 15.44
CA VAL A 616 -0.40 8.94 14.84
C VAL A 616 0.05 8.99 13.38
N ALA A 617 -0.39 9.97 12.59
CA ALA A 617 0.01 10.10 11.19
C ALA A 617 1.51 10.36 11.01
N GLU A 618 2.14 11.04 11.97
CA GLU A 618 3.59 11.29 12.00
C GLU A 618 4.40 10.05 12.38
N HIS A 619 3.82 9.13 13.18
CA HIS A 619 4.49 7.92 13.62
C HIS A 619 4.15 6.67 12.80
N PHE A 620 3.05 6.69 12.05
CA PHE A 620 2.68 5.55 11.22
C PHE A 620 3.37 5.59 9.86
N HIS A 621 4.34 4.72 9.68
CA HIS A 621 4.98 4.44 8.40
C HIS A 621 4.86 2.95 8.12
N PHE A 622 4.08 2.57 7.12
CA PHE A 622 3.82 1.15 6.81
C PHE A 622 5.12 0.38 6.48
N ILE A 623 6.08 1.05 5.86
CA ILE A 623 7.46 0.55 5.71
C ILE A 623 8.32 1.27 6.75
N ASP A 624 8.79 0.52 7.74
CA ASP A 624 9.62 1.00 8.86
C ASP A 624 11.11 0.75 8.56
N GLU A 625 11.57 1.23 7.43
CA GLU A 625 12.98 1.11 7.06
C GLU A 625 13.61 2.48 6.90
N ASN A 626 14.56 2.80 7.78
CA ASN A 626 15.52 3.89 7.56
C ASN A 626 16.51 3.43 6.49
N THR A 627 16.11 3.55 5.23
CA THR A 627 16.96 3.26 4.09
C THR A 627 17.33 4.56 3.38
N TYR A 628 18.57 4.61 2.91
CA TYR A 628 19.07 5.67 2.05
C TYR A 628 19.07 5.20 0.61
N THR A 629 18.83 6.13 -0.30
CA THR A 629 18.87 5.87 -1.74
C THR A 629 20.24 6.22 -2.31
N VAL A 630 20.94 5.24 -2.90
CA VAL A 630 22.19 5.46 -3.61
C VAL A 630 21.96 5.34 -5.11
N TYR A 631 22.10 6.44 -5.84
CA TYR A 631 22.02 6.45 -7.30
C TYR A 631 23.35 6.01 -7.90
N VAL A 632 23.30 5.07 -8.83
CA VAL A 632 24.49 4.49 -9.47
C VAL A 632 24.61 5.06 -10.89
N PRO A 633 25.68 5.77 -11.23
CA PRO A 633 25.88 6.41 -12.52
C PRO A 633 26.35 5.44 -13.61
N VAL A 634 25.49 4.46 -13.96
CA VAL A 634 25.72 3.48 -15.03
C VAL A 634 24.70 3.62 -16.15
N GLY A 635 25.09 3.36 -17.37
CA GLY A 635 24.24 3.45 -18.55
C GLY A 635 23.52 4.82 -18.66
N GLU A 636 22.20 4.82 -18.90
CA GLU A 636 21.39 6.05 -18.95
C GLU A 636 21.35 6.80 -17.61
N GLY A 637 21.60 6.10 -16.48
CA GLY A 637 21.62 6.68 -15.15
C GLY A 637 22.68 7.80 -15.02
N ALA A 638 23.83 7.67 -15.71
CA ALA A 638 24.88 8.68 -15.71
C ALA A 638 24.38 10.01 -16.32
N ALA A 639 23.65 9.95 -17.44
CA ALA A 639 23.09 11.13 -18.09
C ALA A 639 21.96 11.80 -17.26
N LEU A 640 21.19 11.00 -16.53
CA LEU A 640 20.16 11.52 -15.61
C LEU A 640 20.78 12.20 -14.38
N ILE A 641 21.86 11.64 -13.85
CA ILE A 641 22.61 12.21 -12.72
C ILE A 641 23.26 13.55 -13.12
N GLU A 642 23.77 13.66 -14.35
CA GLU A 642 24.34 14.92 -14.82
C GLU A 642 23.28 16.04 -14.87
N GLN A 643 22.03 15.71 -15.21
CA GLN A 643 20.93 16.68 -15.14
C GLN A 643 20.68 17.19 -13.71
N LEU A 644 20.83 16.33 -12.67
CA LEU A 644 20.76 16.78 -11.28
C LEU A 644 21.92 17.72 -10.93
N ARG A 645 23.13 17.43 -11.42
CA ARG A 645 24.30 18.31 -11.20
C ARG A 645 24.13 19.67 -11.88
N GLU A 646 23.46 19.72 -13.02
CA GLU A 646 23.09 20.96 -13.71
C GLU A 646 21.96 21.74 -13.01
N GLY A 647 21.45 21.27 -11.87
CA GLY A 647 20.38 21.94 -11.13
C GLY A 647 18.97 21.64 -11.65
N LYS A 648 18.81 20.73 -12.60
CA LYS A 648 17.50 20.28 -13.07
C LYS A 648 16.90 19.32 -12.05
N CYS A 649 15.77 19.72 -11.44
CA CYS A 649 15.11 18.98 -10.40
C CYS A 649 13.62 18.84 -10.76
N SER A 650 13.17 17.62 -11.11
CA SER A 650 11.77 17.34 -11.38
C SER A 650 11.37 15.96 -10.82
N LYS A 651 10.11 15.79 -10.47
CA LYS A 651 9.58 14.48 -10.03
C LYS A 651 9.80 13.39 -11.09
N SER A 652 9.69 13.72 -12.36
CA SER A 652 9.94 12.83 -13.49
C SER A 652 11.41 12.36 -13.51
N LEU A 653 12.37 13.28 -13.31
CA LEU A 653 13.78 12.94 -13.26
C LEU A 653 14.11 11.97 -12.12
N TYR A 654 13.63 12.22 -10.90
CA TYR A 654 13.85 11.33 -9.75
C TYR A 654 13.25 9.93 -9.95
N ARG A 655 12.09 9.82 -10.61
CA ARG A 655 11.53 8.51 -10.94
C ARG A 655 12.37 7.74 -11.95
N LYS A 656 12.86 8.40 -13.01
CA LYS A 656 13.77 7.77 -13.97
C LYS A 656 15.03 7.31 -13.28
N LEU A 657 15.58 8.13 -12.37
CA LEU A 657 16.73 7.79 -11.52
C LEU A 657 16.44 6.60 -10.59
N GLY A 658 15.19 6.42 -10.12
CA GLY A 658 14.81 5.26 -9.32
C GLY A 658 15.10 3.92 -9.98
N ARG A 659 15.20 3.85 -11.30
CA ARG A 659 15.61 2.66 -12.05
C ARG A 659 17.11 2.34 -11.92
N TYR A 660 17.89 3.31 -11.45
CA TYR A 660 19.33 3.26 -11.22
C TYR A 660 19.68 3.46 -9.75
N ALA A 661 18.74 3.19 -8.86
CA ALA A 661 18.86 3.37 -7.42
C ALA A 661 19.03 2.04 -6.68
N VAL A 662 19.85 2.05 -5.65
CA VAL A 662 20.02 0.97 -4.67
C VAL A 662 19.60 1.48 -3.30
N SER A 663 18.71 0.78 -2.61
CA SER A 663 18.35 1.09 -1.23
C SER A 663 19.32 0.40 -0.27
N VAL A 664 19.96 1.20 0.60
CA VAL A 664 20.91 0.73 1.60
C VAL A 664 20.48 1.11 3.00
N TYR A 665 20.79 0.26 4.00
CA TYR A 665 20.55 0.58 5.41
C TYR A 665 21.52 1.63 5.93
N ASP A 666 21.16 2.32 7.00
CA ASP A 666 21.96 3.36 7.63
C ASP A 666 23.44 2.96 7.86
N GLN A 667 23.67 1.77 8.39
CA GLN A 667 25.04 1.27 8.61
C GLN A 667 25.85 1.16 7.32
N HIS A 668 25.23 0.66 6.25
CA HIS A 668 25.87 0.52 4.94
C HIS A 668 26.11 1.90 4.31
N PHE A 669 25.14 2.81 4.40
CA PHE A 669 25.29 4.19 3.94
C PHE A 669 26.47 4.90 4.65
N LYS A 670 26.54 4.79 5.97
CA LYS A 670 27.64 5.36 6.78
C LYS A 670 29.00 4.78 6.41
N ALA A 671 29.09 3.48 6.12
CA ALA A 671 30.33 2.85 5.69
C ALA A 671 30.79 3.39 4.33
N LEU A 672 29.90 3.49 3.36
CA LEU A 672 30.17 4.09 2.05
C LEU A 672 30.57 5.57 2.15
N TYR A 673 29.87 6.32 3.00
CA TYR A 673 30.17 7.74 3.22
C TYR A 673 31.55 7.93 3.88
N ALA A 674 31.88 7.13 4.89
CA ALA A 674 33.19 7.17 5.56
C ALA A 674 34.34 6.78 4.63
N ALA A 675 34.09 5.91 3.65
CA ALA A 675 35.04 5.56 2.61
C ALA A 675 35.20 6.63 1.51
N GLY A 676 34.45 7.77 1.58
CA GLY A 676 34.45 8.80 0.56
C GLY A 676 33.82 8.40 -0.77
N ALA A 677 33.02 7.31 -0.77
CA ALA A 677 32.42 6.74 -1.98
C ALA A 677 31.09 7.39 -2.40
N LEU A 678 30.57 8.35 -1.64
CA LEU A 678 29.29 8.98 -1.87
C LEU A 678 29.39 10.51 -2.04
N LEU A 679 28.63 11.04 -3.00
CA LEU A 679 28.28 12.45 -3.09
C LEU A 679 26.89 12.67 -2.52
N THR A 680 26.74 13.57 -1.55
CA THR A 680 25.50 13.81 -0.80
C THR A 680 24.89 15.17 -1.14
N ALA A 681 23.80 15.55 -0.49
CA ALA A 681 23.18 16.89 -0.62
C ALA A 681 24.14 18.06 -0.30
N ARG A 682 25.24 17.80 0.43
CA ARG A 682 26.31 18.79 0.66
C ARG A 682 27.11 19.10 -0.60
N ASP A 683 27.26 18.08 -1.45
CA ASP A 683 28.03 18.18 -2.71
C ASP A 683 27.14 18.58 -3.87
N ILE A 684 25.87 18.13 -3.85
CA ILE A 684 24.87 18.36 -4.88
C ILE A 684 23.56 18.80 -4.22
N PRO A 685 23.27 20.11 -4.15
CA PRO A 685 22.12 20.66 -3.42
C PRO A 685 20.74 20.23 -3.93
N THR A 686 20.67 19.63 -5.10
CA THR A 686 19.43 19.07 -5.66
C THR A 686 19.06 17.70 -5.10
N LEU A 687 19.95 17.04 -4.37
CA LEU A 687 19.67 15.75 -3.72
C LEU A 687 18.90 15.95 -2.43
N ASP A 688 17.99 15.00 -2.13
CA ASP A 688 17.35 14.90 -0.83
C ASP A 688 18.37 14.45 0.23
N GLU A 689 18.13 14.78 1.51
CA GLU A 689 19.01 14.42 2.64
C GLU A 689 19.23 12.90 2.77
N ASP A 690 18.23 12.11 2.36
CA ASP A 690 18.23 10.64 2.41
C ASP A 690 18.76 9.99 1.11
N SER A 691 19.38 10.78 0.22
CA SER A 691 19.90 10.29 -1.05
C SER A 691 21.35 10.68 -1.29
N ALA A 692 22.05 9.86 -2.07
CA ALA A 692 23.42 10.09 -2.49
C ALA A 692 23.69 9.52 -3.89
N ILE A 693 24.78 9.95 -4.51
CA ILE A 693 25.29 9.38 -5.76
C ILE A 693 26.56 8.62 -5.45
N LEU A 694 26.69 7.42 -6.01
CA LEU A 694 27.92 6.63 -5.93
C LEU A 694 29.01 7.33 -6.74
N ALA A 695 30.08 7.78 -6.07
CA ALA A 695 31.23 8.43 -6.69
C ALA A 695 32.28 7.41 -7.14
N ASP A 696 32.49 6.36 -6.36
CA ASP A 696 33.42 5.29 -6.67
C ASP A 696 32.71 4.10 -7.33
N LEU A 697 32.77 4.04 -8.66
CA LEU A 697 32.14 2.97 -9.45
C LEU A 697 32.81 1.60 -9.29
N THR A 698 34.01 1.52 -8.70
CA THR A 698 34.66 0.22 -8.42
C THR A 698 33.89 -0.57 -7.37
N LEU A 699 33.04 0.10 -6.60
CA LEU A 699 32.15 -0.51 -5.60
C LEU A 699 30.84 -1.05 -6.20
N TYR A 700 30.64 -0.94 -7.52
CA TYR A 700 29.47 -1.48 -8.19
C TYR A 700 29.86 -2.51 -9.25
N ASP A 701 29.44 -3.74 -9.05
CA ASP A 701 29.65 -4.85 -9.98
C ASP A 701 28.35 -5.24 -10.69
N GLU A 702 28.41 -5.46 -12.00
CA GLU A 702 27.22 -5.79 -12.79
C GLU A 702 26.59 -7.14 -12.42
N ARG A 703 27.33 -8.05 -11.77
CA ARG A 703 26.86 -9.38 -11.39
C ARG A 703 26.32 -9.44 -9.96
N THR A 704 26.84 -8.61 -9.04
CA THR A 704 26.51 -8.66 -7.61
C THR A 704 25.89 -7.38 -7.08
N GLY A 705 25.98 -6.27 -7.82
CA GLY A 705 25.49 -4.96 -7.41
C GLY A 705 26.47 -4.19 -6.53
N LEU A 706 25.96 -3.34 -5.64
CA LEU A 706 26.73 -2.49 -4.76
C LEU A 706 27.45 -3.32 -3.68
N ALA A 707 28.75 -3.07 -3.50
CA ALA A 707 29.57 -3.75 -2.48
C ALA A 707 29.04 -3.48 -1.06
N LEU A 708 29.00 -4.54 -0.24
CA LEU A 708 28.51 -4.46 1.16
C LEU A 708 29.51 -3.79 2.10
N GLU A 709 30.79 -4.02 1.87
CA GLU A 709 31.89 -3.47 2.66
C GLU A 709 32.85 -2.80 1.69
N PRO A 710 32.93 -1.46 1.64
CA PRO A 710 33.98 -0.80 0.89
C PRO A 710 35.33 -1.16 1.54
N GLU A 711 36.27 -1.65 0.74
CA GLU A 711 37.62 -1.88 1.23
C GLU A 711 38.22 -0.57 1.75
N THR A 712 38.27 -0.40 3.06
CA THR A 712 38.94 0.72 3.71
C THR A 712 40.44 0.46 3.61
N GLY A 713 41.11 0.99 2.55
CA GLY A 713 42.57 0.79 2.43
C GLY A 713 43.22 1.08 1.12
N ARG A 714 42.55 1.58 0.10
CA ARG A 714 43.20 2.18 -1.08
C ARG A 714 43.14 3.71 -1.03
N ALA A 715 43.93 4.29 -0.16
CA ALA A 715 44.42 5.65 -0.41
C ALA A 715 45.48 5.53 -1.52
N ASP A 716 45.09 5.56 -2.77
CA ASP A 716 45.99 5.93 -3.82
C ASP A 716 46.25 7.43 -3.68
N LEU A 717 47.37 7.78 -3.03
CA LEU A 717 47.97 9.08 -3.09
C LEU A 717 48.30 9.35 -4.56
N ILE A 718 47.53 10.24 -5.20
CA ILE A 718 47.94 11.01 -6.37
C ILE A 718 48.04 12.48 -5.99
#